data_a4249edad7b5a21e13befb1dcf1c9f53
#
_entry.id   a4249edad7b5a21e13befb1dcf1c9f53
#
_cell.length_a   1.000
_cell.length_b   1.000
_cell.length_c   1.000
_cell.angle_alpha   90.00
_cell.angle_beta   90.00
_cell.angle_gamma   90.00
#
_symmetry.space_group_name_H-M   'P 1'
#
loop_
_entity.id
_entity.type
_entity.pdbx_description
1 polymer ?
#
loop_
_entity_poly.entity_id
_entity_poly.type
_entity_poly.pdbx_seq_one_letter_code
_entity_poly.pdbx_strand_id
1 'polypeptide(L)'
;MNSGELFPDKSDIKPIIYAYELVGVESHKGYIKVGETTRSAAERIREQTHTVAVQFRVLGTWSALRDDGTVFRDHDVRAVLLKHGFAQLNEGEDRNEWYRCSLGDVKAAVLGIQAGIENVEERTQNFKLREEQNRAIENTLAYYKSAKKDRKGKTPKFLWNAKMRFGKTFAAYKLAERMGAKRVLILTFKPAVSSAWREDLMTHIDFEGWQFVGRGERAGDPSIDEQYQKANKRKPIVCFGSFQDFLGLENGAIKEKNEWVHEINWDLVIFDEYHFGAWRDNAKHLFAMDEDEFEEDTRAAESGNEIDESWLPITTRHYLFLSGTPFRALNSGEFIEEQIFNWTYADEQKAKEEWKGEDNPYAALPKMVMLTYKIPESIQAIAKQGEFDEFDLNVFFSAKGEGEEAKFVYEDYVQKWLNLIRGSYLETAVEELKLGAEKPPMPFSDARLLNVLSHTLWFLPNVASCHAMANLLKKKQNVFYHDYKVNICAGTRAGIGLAALGPVRASMRDPLESKTITLSCGKLTTGVTIRPWSGIFMLRNLSSPETYFQAAFRVQSPWEVKRDDGTTEIVKKVCYVFDFALDRALKQISDYSCRLNVAESNPEKKVDEFIKFLPVLAYDGSSMRQVNAVDILDMAMSGTSATLLAKRWESALLVNVDNDTLKRLMANEKAMDALMRIEGFRSLNTEIETIINKSEAVKKAMKSGKKLTPKEKKELSQEEKEYKSKRKEIQEKLIKFATRIPVFMYLTDYREMSLVDVITDLEPELFKRVTGLNVKDFELLVSLNVFNEGLMNDAVYKFKRYEDASLTYTGIDKHTGENVGLYNTVLSREDYNAMAGKTEQSASDDAILANVGYSLRYRSYLPLYSLRAACGVLGEGRDVAPEGWVKAEGIGKLDNTMVVVRAEGDSMEPTIHDGDLCVVRKVGGGNYADQIVLAQRNDKSSDPESGGAYLLKKLVKKGDKTLLRSINHEYSDIAVERNNDIAVVAYLHKVLNG
;
A
#
# COMPACT_ATOMS: atom_id res chain seq x y z
N MET A 1 16.46 -10.45 5.20
CA MET A 1 15.97 -10.04 6.55
C MET A 1 15.89 -11.25 7.45
N ASN A 2 16.19 -11.08 8.73
CA ASN A 2 16.17 -12.18 9.68
C ASN A 2 14.70 -12.60 9.94
N SER A 3 14.40 -13.91 10.00
CA SER A 3 13.03 -14.43 10.22
C SER A 3 12.34 -13.82 11.46
N GLY A 4 13.11 -13.50 12.51
CA GLY A 4 12.58 -12.88 13.73
C GLY A 4 12.13 -11.42 13.55
N GLU A 5 12.59 -10.71 12.53
CA GLU A 5 12.13 -9.33 12.23
C GLU A 5 10.78 -9.31 11.53
N LEU A 6 10.49 -10.34 10.74
CA LEU A 6 9.23 -10.48 10.02
C LEU A 6 8.13 -11.09 10.88
N PHE A 7 8.49 -11.92 11.85
CA PHE A 7 7.56 -12.63 12.73
C PHE A 7 8.03 -12.50 14.19
N PRO A 8 7.88 -11.31 14.81
CA PRO A 8 8.29 -11.08 16.20
C PRO A 8 7.39 -11.81 17.18
N ASP A 9 7.93 -12.15 18.34
CA ASP A 9 7.17 -12.73 19.44
C ASP A 9 6.09 -11.78 19.95
N LYS A 10 4.96 -12.35 20.41
CA LYS A 10 3.86 -11.61 21.05
C LYS A 10 4.33 -11.06 22.39
N SER A 11 3.92 -9.83 22.71
CA SER A 11 4.14 -9.24 24.04
C SER A 11 3.26 -9.92 25.09
N ASP A 12 3.85 -10.23 26.25
CA ASP A 12 3.15 -10.84 27.39
C ASP A 12 2.60 -9.81 28.39
N ILE A 13 2.68 -8.52 28.08
CA ILE A 13 2.26 -7.45 28.98
C ILE A 13 0.74 -7.45 29.20
N LYS A 14 0.32 -7.36 30.49
CA LYS A 14 -1.09 -7.31 30.89
C LYS A 14 -1.33 -6.12 31.83
N PRO A 15 -1.69 -4.94 31.30
CA PRO A 15 -2.03 -3.81 32.16
C PRO A 15 -3.36 -4.06 32.84
N ILE A 16 -3.39 -3.93 34.17
CA ILE A 16 -4.56 -4.17 35.01
C ILE A 16 -4.81 -3.03 36.00
N ILE A 17 -6.09 -2.76 36.23
CA ILE A 17 -6.56 -2.02 37.39
C ILE A 17 -6.89 -3.02 38.48
N TYR A 18 -6.48 -2.76 39.69
CA TYR A 18 -6.84 -3.57 40.84
C TYR A 18 -7.53 -2.75 41.93
N ALA A 19 -8.39 -3.42 42.72
CA ALA A 19 -9.01 -2.86 43.91
C ALA A 19 -8.76 -3.77 45.10
N TYR A 20 -8.39 -3.18 46.23
CA TYR A 20 -8.19 -3.93 47.47
C TYR A 20 -8.60 -3.14 48.68
N GLU A 21 -8.77 -3.85 49.79
CA GLU A 21 -9.01 -3.28 51.10
C GLU A 21 -7.96 -3.76 52.12
N LEU A 22 -7.73 -2.97 53.16
CA LEU A 22 -6.89 -3.36 54.30
C LEU A 22 -7.74 -4.10 55.36
N VAL A 23 -7.21 -5.22 55.85
CA VAL A 23 -7.89 -6.02 56.86
C VAL A 23 -7.39 -5.67 58.26
N GLY A 24 -8.32 -5.34 59.17
CA GLY A 24 -7.98 -5.04 60.58
C GLY A 24 -7.48 -3.61 60.83
N VAL A 25 -7.61 -2.69 59.85
CA VAL A 25 -7.22 -1.28 60.01
C VAL A 25 -8.49 -0.42 60.11
N GLU A 26 -8.85 0.01 61.31
CA GLU A 26 -10.10 0.75 61.57
C GLU A 26 -10.21 2.07 60.81
N SER A 27 -9.07 2.79 60.60
CA SER A 27 -9.04 4.02 59.79
C SER A 27 -9.39 3.84 58.32
N HIS A 28 -9.25 2.62 57.79
CA HIS A 28 -9.52 2.31 56.38
C HIS A 28 -10.79 1.44 56.21
N LYS A 29 -11.54 1.26 57.25
CA LYS A 29 -12.73 0.41 57.20
C LYS A 29 -13.82 0.98 56.27
N GLY A 30 -14.22 0.22 55.28
CA GLY A 30 -15.18 0.64 54.27
C GLY A 30 -14.60 1.49 53.13
N TYR A 31 -13.27 1.60 53.06
CA TYR A 31 -12.56 2.23 51.95
C TYR A 31 -11.90 1.18 51.08
N ILE A 32 -11.94 1.44 49.77
CA ILE A 32 -11.30 0.62 48.72
C ILE A 32 -10.20 1.47 48.10
N LYS A 33 -9.02 0.90 47.99
CA LYS A 33 -7.92 1.50 47.18
C LYS A 33 -7.99 0.97 45.77
N VAL A 34 -7.86 1.90 44.81
CA VAL A 34 -7.74 1.58 43.39
C VAL A 34 -6.32 1.92 42.93
N GLY A 35 -5.67 0.97 42.25
CA GLY A 35 -4.34 1.12 41.70
C GLY A 35 -4.19 0.41 40.36
N GLU A 36 -3.04 0.66 39.68
CA GLU A 36 -2.68 0.05 38.41
C GLU A 36 -1.37 -0.74 38.51
N THR A 37 -1.21 -1.76 37.67
CA THR A 37 0.05 -2.49 37.49
C THR A 37 0.07 -3.24 36.15
N THR A 38 1.26 -3.54 35.65
CA THR A 38 1.48 -4.44 34.50
C THR A 38 1.98 -5.82 34.94
N ARG A 39 2.03 -6.04 36.27
CA ARG A 39 2.45 -7.29 36.93
C ARG A 39 1.27 -7.90 37.74
N SER A 40 1.55 -8.87 38.58
CA SER A 40 0.55 -9.40 39.50
C SER A 40 0.09 -8.35 40.55
N ALA A 41 -1.23 -8.12 40.63
CA ALA A 41 -1.80 -7.21 41.62
C ALA A 41 -1.36 -7.56 43.06
N ALA A 42 -1.32 -8.85 43.40
CA ALA A 42 -0.91 -9.29 44.72
C ALA A 42 0.56 -8.98 45.05
N GLU A 43 1.46 -9.08 44.07
CA GLU A 43 2.86 -8.68 44.22
C GLU A 43 3.00 -7.18 44.39
N ARG A 44 2.31 -6.42 43.61
CA ARG A 44 2.33 -4.95 43.68
C ARG A 44 1.78 -4.44 44.99
N ILE A 45 0.69 -5.01 45.49
CA ILE A 45 0.11 -4.63 46.77
C ILE A 45 1.03 -5.02 47.92
N ARG A 46 1.67 -6.21 47.88
CA ARG A 46 2.67 -6.61 48.91
C ARG A 46 3.83 -5.61 48.97
N GLU A 47 4.35 -5.17 47.85
CA GLU A 47 5.41 -4.15 47.79
C GLU A 47 4.97 -2.84 48.46
N GLN A 48 3.72 -2.40 48.22
CA GLN A 48 3.16 -1.19 48.83
C GLN A 48 2.87 -1.34 50.33
N THR A 49 2.48 -2.54 50.79
CA THR A 49 2.08 -2.79 52.17
C THR A 49 3.22 -3.39 53.02
N HIS A 50 4.34 -3.76 52.41
CA HIS A 50 5.47 -4.43 53.06
C HIS A 50 6.07 -3.60 54.23
N THR A 51 6.04 -2.30 54.13
CA THR A 51 6.58 -1.37 55.15
C THR A 51 5.73 -1.32 56.40
N VAL A 52 4.45 -1.71 56.38
CA VAL A 52 3.47 -1.55 57.46
C VAL A 52 2.97 -2.88 58.03
N ALA A 53 3.38 -4.02 57.45
CA ALA A 53 2.97 -5.40 57.83
C ALA A 53 1.43 -5.59 57.96
N VAL A 54 0.63 -4.87 57.17
CA VAL A 54 -0.85 -4.92 57.20
C VAL A 54 -1.37 -5.98 56.23
N GLN A 55 -2.37 -6.75 56.69
CA GLN A 55 -3.04 -7.70 55.81
C GLN A 55 -3.98 -6.98 54.84
N PHE A 56 -4.02 -7.46 53.60
CA PHE A 56 -4.90 -6.93 52.58
C PHE A 56 -5.73 -8.02 51.90
N ARG A 57 -6.85 -7.65 51.32
CA ARG A 57 -7.71 -8.53 50.52
C ARG A 57 -7.92 -7.90 49.16
N VAL A 58 -7.48 -8.57 48.10
CA VAL A 58 -7.77 -8.17 46.70
C VAL A 58 -9.27 -8.41 46.46
N LEU A 59 -9.99 -7.38 46.10
CA LEU A 59 -11.42 -7.40 45.84
C LEU A 59 -11.75 -7.69 44.40
N GLY A 60 -10.92 -7.16 43.47
CA GLY A 60 -11.09 -7.37 42.03
C GLY A 60 -9.89 -6.89 41.21
N THR A 61 -9.80 -7.46 40.02
CA THR A 61 -8.83 -7.04 38.99
C THR A 61 -9.53 -6.96 37.64
N TRP A 62 -9.19 -5.98 36.84
CA TRP A 62 -9.77 -5.76 35.50
C TRP A 62 -8.67 -5.35 34.54
N SER A 63 -8.82 -5.65 33.22
CA SER A 63 -7.95 -5.12 32.19
C SER A 63 -7.99 -3.59 32.19
N ALA A 64 -6.83 -2.96 32.10
CA ALA A 64 -6.70 -1.50 31.98
C ALA A 64 -6.73 -1.04 30.52
N LEU A 65 -7.35 -1.82 29.63
CA LEU A 65 -7.49 -1.49 28.21
C LEU A 65 -8.93 -1.09 27.89
N ARG A 66 -9.08 0.02 27.15
CA ARG A 66 -10.34 0.37 26.50
C ARG A 66 -10.62 -0.56 25.32
N ASP A 67 -11.86 -0.60 24.88
CA ASP A 67 -12.30 -1.41 23.75
C ASP A 67 -11.59 -1.04 22.41
N ASP A 68 -10.93 0.12 22.32
CA ASP A 68 -10.11 0.55 21.18
C ASP A 68 -8.61 0.20 21.34
N GLY A 69 -8.25 -0.51 22.41
CA GLY A 69 -6.88 -0.92 22.74
C GLY A 69 -6.03 0.16 23.42
N THR A 70 -6.58 1.33 23.74
CA THR A 70 -5.86 2.32 24.55
C THR A 70 -5.83 1.93 26.01
N VAL A 71 -4.72 2.25 26.68
CA VAL A 71 -4.57 2.06 28.12
C VAL A 71 -5.21 3.23 28.86
N PHE A 72 -5.94 2.94 29.90
CA PHE A 72 -6.37 3.92 30.89
C PHE A 72 -5.69 3.63 32.23
N ARG A 73 -5.67 4.61 33.13
CA ARG A 73 -4.96 4.52 34.38
C ARG A 73 -5.91 4.48 35.56
N ASP A 74 -5.37 4.11 36.73
CA ASP A 74 -6.09 4.16 38.00
C ASP A 74 -6.64 5.55 38.32
N HIS A 75 -5.90 6.60 37.93
CA HIS A 75 -6.34 7.98 38.07
C HIS A 75 -7.63 8.27 37.27
N ASP A 76 -7.84 7.65 36.08
CA ASP A 76 -9.10 7.80 35.33
C ASP A 76 -10.28 7.20 36.11
N VAL A 77 -10.07 6.03 36.72
CA VAL A 77 -11.10 5.40 37.60
C VAL A 77 -11.38 6.28 38.79
N ARG A 78 -10.35 6.80 39.45
CA ARG A 78 -10.48 7.71 40.59
C ARG A 78 -11.26 8.98 40.26
N ALA A 79 -10.99 9.57 39.08
CA ALA A 79 -11.72 10.75 38.57
C ALA A 79 -13.22 10.45 38.39
N VAL A 80 -13.58 9.27 37.86
CA VAL A 80 -14.97 8.85 37.72
C VAL A 80 -15.63 8.66 39.10
N LEU A 81 -14.95 8.02 40.06
CA LEU A 81 -15.46 7.87 41.41
C LEU A 81 -15.72 9.20 42.08
N LEU A 82 -14.81 10.16 41.96
CA LEU A 82 -15.00 11.53 42.48
C LEU A 82 -16.17 12.26 41.80
N LYS A 83 -16.29 12.17 40.47
CA LYS A 83 -17.41 12.72 39.72
C LYS A 83 -18.77 12.18 40.20
N HIS A 84 -18.81 10.91 40.62
CA HIS A 84 -20.00 10.28 41.22
C HIS A 84 -20.18 10.57 42.69
N GLY A 85 -19.31 11.40 43.29
CA GLY A 85 -19.50 11.90 44.67
C GLY A 85 -18.99 10.97 45.75
N PHE A 86 -18.17 9.96 45.47
CA PHE A 86 -17.57 9.07 46.47
C PHE A 86 -16.46 9.80 47.25
N ALA A 87 -16.59 9.81 48.61
CA ALA A 87 -15.65 10.51 49.47
C ALA A 87 -14.28 9.80 49.54
N GLN A 88 -13.20 10.60 49.52
CA GLN A 88 -11.83 10.14 49.77
C GLN A 88 -11.54 10.06 51.29
N LEU A 89 -10.56 9.23 51.69
CA LEU A 89 -10.16 9.05 53.07
C LEU A 89 -9.64 10.36 53.69
N ASN A 90 -8.82 11.12 52.97
CA ASN A 90 -8.26 12.41 53.37
C ASN A 90 -8.58 13.42 52.27
N GLU A 91 -9.64 14.19 52.41
CA GLU A 91 -10.01 15.23 51.43
C GLU A 91 -8.93 16.30 51.37
N GLY A 92 -8.38 16.53 50.18
CA GLY A 92 -7.38 17.60 49.93
C GLY A 92 -5.94 17.13 49.77
N GLU A 93 -5.61 15.85 49.83
CA GLU A 93 -4.30 15.32 49.47
C GLU A 93 -4.29 14.83 48.00
N ASP A 94 -3.42 15.39 47.17
CA ASP A 94 -3.31 15.09 45.72
C ASP A 94 -3.01 13.62 45.37
N ARG A 95 -2.66 12.79 46.37
CA ARG A 95 -2.30 11.37 46.21
C ARG A 95 -3.21 10.40 46.95
N ASN A 96 -4.40 10.82 47.33
CA ASN A 96 -5.32 9.90 48.06
C ASN A 96 -5.99 8.93 47.09
N GLU A 97 -5.68 7.65 47.26
CA GLU A 97 -6.14 6.54 46.39
C GLU A 97 -7.23 5.70 47.06
N TRP A 98 -7.73 6.10 48.21
CA TRP A 98 -8.73 5.42 49.03
C TRP A 98 -10.09 6.07 48.94
N TYR A 99 -11.09 5.33 48.51
CA TYR A 99 -12.47 5.82 48.26
C TYR A 99 -13.49 5.03 49.11
N ARG A 100 -14.44 5.74 49.68
CA ARG A 100 -15.56 5.12 50.39
C ARG A 100 -16.63 4.72 49.37
N CYS A 101 -16.46 3.56 48.78
CA CYS A 101 -17.32 3.03 47.72
C CYS A 101 -17.43 1.51 47.81
N SER A 102 -18.36 0.93 47.07
CA SER A 102 -18.46 -0.53 46.97
C SER A 102 -17.59 -1.05 45.79
N LEU A 103 -17.30 -2.35 45.79
CA LEU A 103 -16.67 -3.03 44.67
C LEU A 103 -17.49 -2.86 43.36
N GLY A 104 -18.84 -2.81 43.51
CA GLY A 104 -19.74 -2.57 42.38
C GLY A 104 -19.53 -1.23 41.72
N ASP A 105 -19.25 -0.18 42.52
CA ASP A 105 -19.01 1.17 42.02
C ASP A 105 -17.68 1.25 41.26
N VAL A 106 -16.61 0.64 41.78
CA VAL A 106 -15.31 0.54 41.10
C VAL A 106 -15.46 -0.23 39.78
N LYS A 107 -16.17 -1.35 39.81
CA LYS A 107 -16.45 -2.14 38.60
C LYS A 107 -17.23 -1.35 37.57
N ALA A 108 -18.24 -0.59 37.96
CA ALA A 108 -19.04 0.25 37.07
C ALA A 108 -18.19 1.35 36.43
N ALA A 109 -17.34 2.01 37.21
CA ALA A 109 -16.40 3.03 36.71
C ALA A 109 -15.43 2.44 35.67
N VAL A 110 -14.79 1.30 35.99
CA VAL A 110 -13.88 0.59 35.09
C VAL A 110 -14.59 0.22 33.77
N LEU A 111 -15.78 -0.40 33.86
CA LEU A 111 -16.54 -0.80 32.68
C LEU A 111 -17.00 0.39 31.84
N GLY A 112 -17.37 1.51 32.47
CA GLY A 112 -17.74 2.76 31.81
C GLY A 112 -16.57 3.36 31.02
N ILE A 113 -15.36 3.34 31.59
CA ILE A 113 -14.14 3.80 30.93
C ILE A 113 -13.75 2.85 29.79
N GLN A 114 -13.81 1.53 30.00
CA GLN A 114 -13.51 0.54 28.97
C GLN A 114 -14.40 0.73 27.72
N ALA A 115 -15.67 0.98 27.93
CA ALA A 115 -16.65 1.22 26.87
C ALA A 115 -16.61 2.65 26.29
N GLY A 116 -15.82 3.56 26.86
CA GLY A 116 -15.75 4.96 26.44
C GLY A 116 -17.00 5.79 26.75
N ILE A 117 -17.84 5.32 27.71
CA ILE A 117 -19.06 6.01 28.14
C ILE A 117 -18.72 7.12 29.14
N GLU A 118 -17.71 6.91 29.98
CA GLU A 118 -17.19 7.88 30.93
C GLU A 118 -15.96 8.57 30.35
N ASN A 119 -16.11 9.80 29.87
CA ASN A 119 -15.01 10.67 29.48
C ASN A 119 -14.80 11.75 30.53
N VAL A 120 -13.58 11.87 31.01
CA VAL A 120 -13.13 13.03 31.79
C VAL A 120 -12.76 14.11 30.78
N GLU A 121 -13.51 15.22 30.74
CA GLU A 121 -13.25 16.37 29.84
C GLU A 121 -12.06 17.21 30.34
N GLU A 122 -10.95 16.62 30.70
CA GLU A 122 -9.73 17.33 31.04
C GLU A 122 -8.76 17.30 29.87
N ARG A 123 -8.16 18.47 29.57
CA ARG A 123 -7.08 18.58 28.59
C ARG A 123 -5.79 18.00 29.19
N THR A 124 -5.58 16.71 28.96
CA THR A 124 -4.47 15.96 29.54
C THR A 124 -3.36 15.64 28.55
N GLN A 125 -3.61 15.81 27.25
CA GLN A 125 -2.63 15.47 26.22
C GLN A 125 -1.62 16.60 26.06
N ASN A 126 -0.33 16.23 26.06
CA ASN A 126 0.80 17.16 25.96
C ASN A 126 1.92 16.54 25.11
N PHE A 127 1.59 16.08 23.91
CA PHE A 127 2.59 15.60 22.98
C PHE A 127 3.08 16.74 22.07
N LYS A 128 4.36 16.67 21.69
CA LYS A 128 4.98 17.66 20.82
C LYS A 128 4.87 17.28 19.35
N LEU A 129 4.97 18.27 18.47
CA LEU A 129 5.13 18.00 17.04
C LEU A 129 6.41 17.21 16.77
N ARG A 130 6.30 16.20 15.89
CA ARG A 130 7.45 15.53 15.32
C ARG A 130 8.12 16.44 14.28
N GLU A 131 9.35 16.09 13.91
CA GLU A 131 10.15 16.90 12.99
C GLU A 131 9.48 17.08 11.62
N GLU A 132 8.96 16.02 11.02
CA GLU A 132 8.25 16.09 9.74
C GLU A 132 6.97 16.93 9.81
N GLN A 133 6.25 16.88 10.94
CA GLN A 133 5.08 17.74 11.15
C GLN A 133 5.48 19.22 11.22
N ASN A 134 6.59 19.53 11.91
CA ASN A 134 7.15 20.88 11.91
C ASN A 134 7.55 21.33 10.52
N ARG A 135 8.25 20.47 9.73
CA ARG A 135 8.64 20.78 8.35
C ARG A 135 7.41 21.04 7.46
N ALA A 136 6.36 20.25 7.61
CA ALA A 136 5.11 20.46 6.86
C ALA A 136 4.52 21.84 7.14
N ILE A 137 4.47 22.23 8.41
CA ILE A 137 3.97 23.53 8.84
C ILE A 137 4.86 24.67 8.33
N GLU A 138 6.17 24.55 8.48
CA GLU A 138 7.13 25.57 8.05
C GLU A 138 7.12 25.80 6.55
N ASN A 139 7.11 24.72 5.75
CA ASN A 139 7.00 24.80 4.30
C ASN A 139 5.71 25.49 3.88
N THR A 140 4.57 25.15 4.51
CA THR A 140 3.29 25.76 4.23
C THR A 140 3.29 27.24 4.55
N LEU A 141 3.81 27.64 5.72
CA LEU A 141 3.91 29.04 6.13
C LEU A 141 4.84 29.85 5.22
N ALA A 142 5.97 29.27 4.83
CA ALA A 142 6.92 29.90 3.90
C ALA A 142 6.26 30.16 2.54
N TYR A 143 5.54 29.14 2.01
CA TYR A 143 4.79 29.28 0.78
C TYR A 143 3.70 30.33 0.85
N TYR A 144 2.86 30.33 1.90
CA TYR A 144 1.81 31.35 2.07
C TYR A 144 2.37 32.77 2.16
N LYS A 145 3.56 32.94 2.78
CA LYS A 145 4.24 34.24 2.83
C LYS A 145 4.75 34.69 1.46
N SER A 146 5.32 33.79 0.67
CA SER A 146 5.83 34.08 -0.68
C SER A 146 4.67 34.42 -1.64
N ALA A 147 3.65 33.56 -1.68
CA ALA A 147 2.48 33.74 -2.52
C ALA A 147 1.71 35.05 -2.25
N LYS A 148 1.78 35.58 -1.01
CA LYS A 148 1.20 36.86 -0.66
C LYS A 148 1.93 38.05 -1.30
N LYS A 149 3.23 37.92 -1.61
CA LYS A 149 4.04 38.94 -2.29
C LYS A 149 3.76 38.98 -3.80
N ASP A 150 3.47 37.82 -4.42
CA ASP A 150 3.31 37.68 -5.88
C ASP A 150 1.92 38.03 -6.41
N ARG A 151 1.09 38.72 -5.64
CA ARG A 151 -0.28 39.24 -5.88
C ARG A 151 -0.81 39.08 -7.32
N LYS A 152 -1.20 37.90 -7.70
CA LYS A 152 -2.00 37.62 -8.91
C LYS A 152 -3.46 37.24 -8.62
N GLY A 153 -3.98 37.66 -7.47
CA GLY A 153 -5.40 37.55 -7.11
C GLY A 153 -5.88 36.14 -6.76
N LYS A 154 -5.00 35.13 -6.69
CA LYS A 154 -5.33 33.76 -6.29
C LYS A 154 -5.14 33.54 -4.80
N THR A 155 -6.06 32.77 -4.19
CA THR A 155 -5.91 32.32 -2.81
C THR A 155 -4.81 31.27 -2.73
N PRO A 156 -3.78 31.44 -1.86
CA PRO A 156 -2.71 30.44 -1.69
C PRO A 156 -3.28 29.11 -1.24
N LYS A 157 -2.78 28.04 -1.88
CA LYS A 157 -3.16 26.66 -1.59
C LYS A 157 -1.92 25.79 -1.36
N PHE A 158 -2.02 24.81 -0.47
CA PHE A 158 -0.95 23.90 -0.14
C PHE A 158 -1.50 22.48 0.09
N LEU A 159 -0.75 21.47 -0.34
CA LEU A 159 -1.14 20.06 -0.23
C LEU A 159 -0.19 19.31 0.71
N TRP A 160 -0.74 18.65 1.73
CA TRP A 160 -0.03 17.65 2.50
C TRP A 160 -0.36 16.26 1.98
N ASN A 161 0.55 15.69 1.21
CA ASN A 161 0.59 14.28 0.89
C ASN A 161 1.26 13.55 2.05
N ALA A 162 0.50 13.31 3.09
CA ALA A 162 1.01 12.67 4.28
C ALA A 162 0.20 11.41 4.58
N LYS A 163 0.90 10.28 4.68
CA LYS A 163 0.28 8.98 4.94
C LYS A 163 -0.65 9.00 6.16
N MET A 164 -1.50 8.00 6.27
CA MET A 164 -2.28 7.78 7.51
C MET A 164 -1.35 7.69 8.72
N ARG A 165 -1.78 8.21 9.86
CA ARG A 165 -1.02 8.28 11.13
C ARG A 165 0.12 9.32 11.14
N PHE A 166 0.23 10.14 10.14
CA PHE A 166 1.09 11.33 10.19
C PHE A 166 0.70 12.28 11.34
N GLY A 167 -0.56 12.24 11.80
CA GLY A 167 -1.10 13.22 12.75
C GLY A 167 -1.48 14.54 12.07
N LYS A 168 -2.09 14.42 10.87
CA LYS A 168 -2.52 15.57 10.04
C LYS A 168 -3.40 16.53 10.80
N THR A 169 -4.34 16.00 11.60
CA THR A 169 -5.30 16.78 12.39
C THR A 169 -4.60 17.72 13.36
N PHE A 170 -3.75 17.16 14.22
CA PHE A 170 -2.97 17.94 15.21
C PHE A 170 -2.04 18.94 14.52
N ALA A 171 -1.29 18.48 13.49
CA ALA A 171 -0.39 19.37 12.74
C ALA A 171 -1.14 20.52 12.05
N ALA A 172 -2.34 20.27 11.51
CA ALA A 172 -3.17 21.32 10.89
C ALA A 172 -3.67 22.34 11.91
N TYR A 173 -4.03 21.91 13.11
CA TYR A 173 -4.33 22.84 14.20
C TYR A 173 -3.10 23.67 14.62
N LYS A 174 -1.92 23.06 14.70
CA LYS A 174 -0.67 23.79 14.98
C LYS A 174 -0.31 24.76 13.87
N LEU A 175 -0.61 24.44 12.60
CA LEU A 175 -0.51 25.40 11.49
C LEU A 175 -1.47 26.58 11.70
N ALA A 176 -2.73 26.31 11.98
CA ALA A 176 -3.73 27.35 12.22
C ALA A 176 -3.37 28.27 13.41
N GLU A 177 -2.83 27.68 14.49
CA GLU A 177 -2.31 28.41 15.64
C GLU A 177 -1.14 29.33 15.24
N ARG A 178 -0.13 28.81 14.54
CA ARG A 178 1.03 29.62 14.08
C ARG A 178 0.67 30.70 13.05
N MET A 179 -0.43 30.50 12.31
CA MET A 179 -1.02 31.55 11.44
C MET A 179 -1.77 32.62 12.22
N GLY A 180 -2.11 32.40 13.48
CA GLY A 180 -3.02 33.25 14.26
C GLY A 180 -4.46 33.20 13.71
N ALA A 181 -4.86 32.07 13.12
CA ALA A 181 -6.20 31.91 12.55
C ALA A 181 -7.27 31.88 13.64
N LYS A 182 -8.34 32.68 13.44
CA LYS A 182 -9.48 32.75 14.34
C LYS A 182 -10.70 32.02 13.81
N ARG A 183 -10.78 31.83 12.51
CA ARG A 183 -11.89 31.15 11.81
C ARG A 183 -11.32 30.09 10.89
N VAL A 184 -11.47 28.86 11.31
CA VAL A 184 -11.01 27.68 10.57
C VAL A 184 -12.24 26.88 10.15
N LEU A 185 -12.34 26.56 8.86
CA LEU A 185 -13.37 25.69 8.33
C LEU A 185 -12.73 24.39 7.86
N ILE A 186 -13.24 23.27 8.34
CA ILE A 186 -12.81 21.93 7.93
C ILE A 186 -13.94 21.28 7.12
N LEU A 187 -13.61 20.88 5.91
CA LEU A 187 -14.51 20.22 4.99
C LEU A 187 -14.02 18.81 4.68
N THR A 188 -14.92 17.84 4.74
CA THR A 188 -14.61 16.44 4.43
C THR A 188 -15.75 15.79 3.64
N PHE A 189 -15.44 14.73 2.89
CA PHE A 189 -16.46 13.85 2.29
C PHE A 189 -17.03 12.87 3.30
N LYS A 190 -16.27 12.55 4.37
CA LYS A 190 -16.62 11.52 5.33
C LYS A 190 -16.85 12.10 6.73
N PRO A 191 -18.12 12.32 7.12
CA PRO A 191 -18.45 12.87 8.45
C PRO A 191 -17.86 12.08 9.63
N ALA A 192 -17.54 10.80 9.43
CA ALA A 192 -16.99 9.92 10.46
C ALA A 192 -15.67 10.41 11.08
N VAL A 193 -14.91 11.26 10.40
CA VAL A 193 -13.63 11.80 10.93
C VAL A 193 -13.85 12.96 11.93
N SER A 194 -15.07 13.43 12.10
CA SER A 194 -15.43 14.56 13.02
C SER A 194 -14.93 14.31 14.44
N SER A 195 -15.06 13.09 14.94
CA SER A 195 -14.64 12.75 16.30
C SER A 195 -13.13 12.93 16.50
N ALA A 196 -12.30 12.52 15.53
CA ALA A 196 -10.85 12.67 15.61
C ALA A 196 -10.43 14.17 15.63
N TRP A 197 -11.06 14.99 14.79
CA TRP A 197 -10.84 16.45 14.78
C TRP A 197 -11.26 17.10 16.09
N ARG A 198 -12.41 16.70 16.65
CA ARG A 198 -12.90 17.19 17.92
C ARG A 198 -12.00 16.75 19.08
N GLU A 199 -11.62 15.47 19.10
CA GLU A 199 -10.78 14.88 20.15
C GLU A 199 -9.44 15.62 20.25
N ASP A 200 -8.68 15.74 19.16
CA ASP A 200 -7.38 16.42 19.15
C ASP A 200 -7.50 17.88 19.63
N LEU A 201 -8.57 18.61 19.25
CA LEU A 201 -8.76 19.98 19.68
C LEU A 201 -9.13 20.09 21.14
N MET A 202 -9.97 19.20 21.66
CA MET A 202 -10.57 19.32 23.00
C MET A 202 -9.71 18.68 24.10
N THR A 203 -8.79 17.75 23.74
CA THR A 203 -7.97 17.04 24.74
C THR A 203 -6.55 17.57 24.86
N HIS A 204 -6.03 18.28 23.86
CA HIS A 204 -4.67 18.80 23.91
C HIS A 204 -4.59 20.18 24.60
N ILE A 205 -3.56 20.37 25.47
CA ILE A 205 -3.40 21.58 26.30
C ILE A 205 -3.14 22.83 25.44
N ASP A 206 -2.46 22.71 24.30
CA ASP A 206 -2.10 23.86 23.45
C ASP A 206 -3.32 24.59 22.87
N PHE A 207 -4.47 23.93 22.78
CA PHE A 207 -5.69 24.51 22.21
C PHE A 207 -6.68 24.97 23.28
N GLU A 208 -6.18 25.31 24.44
CA GLU A 208 -7.03 25.91 25.50
C GLU A 208 -7.75 27.14 24.98
N GLY A 209 -9.05 27.17 25.18
CA GLY A 209 -9.91 28.29 24.73
C GLY A 209 -10.36 28.22 23.27
N TRP A 210 -9.89 27.23 22.47
CA TRP A 210 -10.45 27.00 21.15
C TRP A 210 -11.82 26.35 21.25
N GLN A 211 -12.68 26.63 20.28
CA GLN A 211 -14.06 26.19 20.26
C GLN A 211 -14.29 25.31 19.01
N PHE A 212 -14.93 24.15 19.22
CA PHE A 212 -15.31 23.25 18.13
C PHE A 212 -16.82 23.38 17.84
N VAL A 213 -17.16 23.58 16.60
CA VAL A 213 -18.53 23.67 16.08
C VAL A 213 -18.72 22.60 15.01
N GLY A 214 -19.61 21.68 15.23
CA GLY A 214 -19.84 20.55 14.32
C GLY A 214 -21.17 19.86 14.59
N ARG A 215 -21.52 18.88 13.76
CA ARG A 215 -22.75 18.13 13.92
C ARG A 215 -22.78 17.41 15.26
N GLY A 216 -23.85 17.58 16.02
CA GLY A 216 -24.07 16.88 17.30
C GLY A 216 -24.28 15.38 17.07
N GLU A 217 -23.97 14.59 18.08
CA GLU A 217 -24.06 13.13 18.05
C GLU A 217 -25.46 12.63 18.47
N ARG A 218 -26.24 13.46 19.13
CA ARG A 218 -27.58 13.09 19.67
C ARG A 218 -28.70 13.81 18.93
N ALA A 219 -29.83 13.15 18.80
CA ALA A 219 -31.05 13.80 18.32
C ALA A 219 -31.46 14.89 19.30
N GLY A 220 -31.50 16.14 18.84
CA GLY A 220 -31.80 17.32 19.65
C GLY A 220 -30.61 18.21 19.99
N ASP A 221 -29.41 17.84 19.62
CA ASP A 221 -28.25 18.72 19.73
C ASP A 221 -28.44 19.98 18.85
N PRO A 222 -27.89 21.15 19.28
CA PRO A 222 -27.98 22.38 18.48
C PRO A 222 -27.40 22.20 17.07
N SER A 223 -28.02 22.84 16.09
CA SER A 223 -27.49 22.88 14.72
C SER A 223 -26.11 23.54 14.66
N ILE A 224 -25.34 23.28 13.59
CA ILE A 224 -24.01 23.88 13.40
C ILE A 224 -24.11 25.41 13.40
N ASP A 225 -25.15 25.99 12.79
CA ASP A 225 -25.41 27.42 12.78
C ASP A 225 -25.67 27.94 14.20
N GLU A 226 -26.56 27.32 14.96
CA GLU A 226 -26.85 27.70 16.34
C GLU A 226 -25.61 27.65 17.22
N GLN A 227 -24.78 26.65 17.09
CA GLN A 227 -23.50 26.48 17.80
C GLN A 227 -22.54 27.63 17.40
N TYR A 228 -22.42 27.92 16.09
CA TYR A 228 -21.60 29.03 15.63
C TYR A 228 -22.07 30.38 16.14
N GLN A 229 -23.37 30.65 16.11
CA GLN A 229 -23.92 31.91 16.62
C GLN A 229 -23.65 32.10 18.12
N LYS A 230 -23.74 31.05 18.92
CA LYS A 230 -23.45 31.02 20.37
C LYS A 230 -21.96 31.10 20.70
N ALA A 231 -21.07 30.74 19.77
CA ALA A 231 -19.63 30.70 20.00
C ALA A 231 -19.04 32.11 20.23
N ASN A 232 -18.04 32.21 21.11
CA ASN A 232 -17.33 33.44 21.39
C ASN A 232 -16.43 33.88 20.20
N LYS A 233 -16.85 34.85 19.43
CA LYS A 233 -16.17 35.35 18.23
C LYS A 233 -14.78 35.96 18.48
N ARG A 234 -14.41 36.22 19.74
CA ARG A 234 -13.07 36.72 20.10
C ARG A 234 -12.03 35.60 20.23
N LYS A 235 -12.49 34.36 20.48
CA LYS A 235 -11.67 33.17 20.58
C LYS A 235 -11.63 32.42 19.25
N PRO A 236 -10.62 31.56 18.99
CA PRO A 236 -10.59 30.76 17.78
C PRO A 236 -11.77 29.79 17.72
N ILE A 237 -12.36 29.70 16.55
CA ILE A 237 -13.50 28.81 16.25
C ILE A 237 -13.11 27.90 15.09
N VAL A 238 -13.28 26.59 15.29
CA VAL A 238 -13.15 25.58 14.27
C VAL A 238 -14.54 25.08 13.90
N CYS A 239 -14.95 25.27 12.66
CA CYS A 239 -16.19 24.73 12.12
C CYS A 239 -15.87 23.48 11.31
N PHE A 240 -16.53 22.38 11.62
CA PHE A 240 -16.40 21.11 10.92
C PHE A 240 -17.72 20.70 10.27
N GLY A 241 -17.67 20.32 9.01
CA GLY A 241 -18.81 19.77 8.31
C GLY A 241 -18.45 18.97 7.07
N SER A 242 -19.40 18.18 6.60
CA SER A 242 -19.24 17.52 5.33
C SER A 242 -19.56 18.47 4.17
N PHE A 243 -19.10 18.10 2.98
CA PHE A 243 -19.51 18.82 1.77
C PHE A 243 -21.03 18.83 1.60
N GLN A 244 -21.70 17.76 2.01
CA GLN A 244 -23.18 17.69 2.01
C GLN A 244 -23.81 18.69 2.96
N ASP A 245 -23.17 18.93 4.12
CA ASP A 245 -23.70 19.87 5.12
C ASP A 245 -23.62 21.32 4.64
N PHE A 246 -22.52 21.72 3.98
CA PHE A 246 -22.26 23.12 3.65
C PHE A 246 -22.40 23.47 2.17
N LEU A 247 -22.18 22.54 1.24
CA LEU A 247 -22.24 22.77 -0.19
C LEU A 247 -23.46 22.10 -0.86
N GLY A 248 -24.31 21.44 -0.07
CA GLY A 248 -25.54 20.80 -0.56
C GLY A 248 -26.47 21.81 -1.23
N LEU A 249 -26.84 21.54 -2.48
CA LEU A 249 -27.73 22.36 -3.27
C LEU A 249 -29.18 21.88 -3.10
N GLU A 250 -30.11 22.84 -3.02
CA GLU A 250 -31.54 22.62 -3.11
C GLU A 250 -32.10 23.49 -4.23
N ASN A 251 -32.74 22.89 -5.22
CA ASN A 251 -33.21 23.58 -6.43
C ASN A 251 -32.11 24.37 -7.19
N GLY A 252 -30.86 23.90 -7.12
CA GLY A 252 -29.71 24.54 -7.80
C GLY A 252 -29.11 25.75 -7.07
N ALA A 253 -29.58 26.06 -5.84
CA ALA A 253 -29.00 27.06 -4.94
C ALA A 253 -28.49 26.43 -3.64
N ILE A 254 -27.53 27.07 -2.97
CA ILE A 254 -27.10 26.66 -1.63
C ILE A 254 -28.31 26.68 -0.71
N LYS A 255 -28.41 25.65 0.15
CA LYS A 255 -29.48 25.61 1.17
C LYS A 255 -29.42 26.84 2.06
N GLU A 256 -30.56 27.51 2.27
CA GLU A 256 -30.66 28.74 3.06
C GLU A 256 -29.97 28.63 4.45
N LYS A 257 -30.11 27.46 5.10
CA LYS A 257 -29.47 27.19 6.38
C LYS A 257 -27.93 27.18 6.34
N ASN A 258 -27.31 27.15 5.15
CA ASN A 258 -25.87 27.09 4.95
C ASN A 258 -25.29 28.40 4.40
N GLU A 259 -26.12 29.41 4.09
CA GLU A 259 -25.69 30.69 3.51
C GLU A 259 -24.63 31.37 4.38
N TRP A 260 -24.78 31.31 5.70
CA TRP A 260 -23.85 31.91 6.65
C TRP A 260 -22.39 31.46 6.51
N VAL A 261 -22.14 30.20 6.12
CA VAL A 261 -20.77 29.67 5.89
C VAL A 261 -20.11 30.37 4.71
N HIS A 262 -20.90 30.76 3.72
CA HIS A 262 -20.46 31.44 2.51
C HIS A 262 -20.30 32.96 2.68
N GLU A 263 -20.92 33.53 3.70
CA GLU A 263 -20.78 34.94 4.07
C GLU A 263 -19.49 35.22 4.86
N ILE A 264 -18.92 34.22 5.50
CA ILE A 264 -17.72 34.33 6.32
C ILE A 264 -16.46 34.30 5.43
N ASN A 265 -15.57 35.29 5.68
CA ASN A 265 -14.20 35.19 5.15
C ASN A 265 -13.34 34.38 6.14
N TRP A 266 -13.09 33.14 5.82
CA TRP A 266 -12.33 32.21 6.63
C TRP A 266 -10.83 32.56 6.60
N ASP A 267 -10.11 32.34 7.70
CA ASP A 267 -8.65 32.51 7.73
C ASP A 267 -7.94 31.31 7.09
N LEU A 268 -8.50 30.13 7.28
CA LEU A 268 -8.01 28.88 6.72
C LEU A 268 -9.19 27.94 6.42
N VAL A 269 -9.24 27.39 5.22
CA VAL A 269 -10.12 26.28 4.86
C VAL A 269 -9.27 25.03 4.66
N ILE A 270 -9.62 23.98 5.38
CA ILE A 270 -8.93 22.67 5.34
C ILE A 270 -9.85 21.66 4.64
N PHE A 271 -9.33 21.03 3.60
CA PHE A 271 -9.98 19.91 2.95
C PHE A 271 -9.35 18.61 3.45
N ASP A 272 -10.08 17.85 4.26
CA ASP A 272 -9.63 16.58 4.77
C ASP A 272 -10.09 15.44 3.88
N GLU A 273 -9.23 14.43 3.70
CA GLU A 273 -9.41 13.31 2.76
C GLU A 273 -9.69 13.81 1.34
N TYR A 274 -8.83 14.73 0.87
CA TYR A 274 -8.94 15.30 -0.47
C TYR A 274 -8.58 14.27 -1.53
N HIS A 275 -9.59 13.66 -2.11
CA HIS A 275 -9.46 12.76 -3.24
C HIS A 275 -9.84 13.49 -4.52
N PHE A 276 -8.87 13.69 -5.39
CA PHE A 276 -9.09 14.31 -6.69
C PHE A 276 -10.15 13.52 -7.49
N GLY A 277 -11.17 14.20 -7.99
CA GLY A 277 -12.25 13.61 -8.78
C GLY A 277 -13.59 13.46 -8.06
N ALA A 278 -13.64 13.49 -6.72
CA ALA A 278 -14.89 13.54 -5.98
C ALA A 278 -15.67 14.86 -6.19
N TRP A 279 -15.06 15.85 -6.79
CA TRP A 279 -15.60 17.19 -7.11
C TRP A 279 -16.26 17.30 -8.48
N ARG A 280 -16.28 16.21 -9.25
CA ARG A 280 -16.78 16.24 -10.63
C ARG A 280 -18.30 16.40 -10.69
N ASP A 281 -18.80 16.69 -11.93
CA ASP A 281 -20.23 16.87 -12.22
C ASP A 281 -21.12 15.74 -11.68
N ASN A 282 -20.55 14.59 -11.40
CA ASN A 282 -21.21 13.45 -10.77
C ASN A 282 -21.33 13.58 -9.24
N ALA A 283 -20.85 14.65 -8.61
CA ALA A 283 -21.07 14.85 -7.18
C ALA A 283 -22.57 14.83 -6.82
N LYS A 284 -23.47 15.18 -7.76
CA LYS A 284 -24.92 15.01 -7.57
C LYS A 284 -25.35 13.55 -7.49
N HIS A 285 -24.66 12.64 -8.16
CA HIS A 285 -24.90 11.19 -8.10
C HIS A 285 -24.21 10.55 -6.92
N LEU A 286 -22.99 10.95 -6.58
CA LEU A 286 -22.21 10.47 -5.41
C LEU A 286 -22.93 10.62 -4.07
N PHE A 287 -23.84 11.59 -3.96
CA PHE A 287 -24.64 11.81 -2.75
C PHE A 287 -25.87 10.89 -2.63
N ALA A 288 -26.21 10.17 -3.70
CA ALA A 288 -27.36 9.27 -3.76
C ALA A 288 -26.97 7.79 -3.83
N MET A 289 -25.71 7.48 -4.02
CA MET A 289 -25.22 6.12 -4.29
C MET A 289 -24.66 5.44 -3.03
N ASP A 290 -24.91 4.16 -2.90
CA ASP A 290 -24.24 3.29 -1.91
C ASP A 290 -22.73 3.18 -2.21
N GLU A 291 -21.91 2.86 -1.18
CA GLU A 291 -20.44 2.75 -1.30
C GLU A 291 -20.00 1.75 -2.40
N ASP A 292 -20.84 0.80 -2.77
CA ASP A 292 -20.56 -0.20 -3.82
C ASP A 292 -20.64 0.39 -5.25
N GLU A 293 -21.48 1.41 -5.47
CA GLU A 293 -21.59 2.15 -6.75
C GLU A 293 -20.43 3.16 -6.94
N PHE A 294 -19.79 3.57 -5.84
CA PHE A 294 -18.66 4.50 -5.87
C PHE A 294 -17.46 3.97 -6.71
N GLU A 295 -17.24 2.66 -6.76
CA GLU A 295 -16.13 2.08 -7.54
C GLU A 295 -16.44 1.95 -9.04
N GLU A 296 -17.69 1.73 -9.44
CA GLU A 296 -18.09 1.73 -10.86
C GLU A 296 -18.00 3.15 -11.43
N ASP A 297 -18.40 4.17 -10.66
CA ASP A 297 -18.26 5.57 -11.06
C ASP A 297 -16.82 6.08 -11.04
N THR A 298 -15.92 5.45 -10.22
CA THR A 298 -14.48 5.78 -10.26
C THR A 298 -13.88 5.39 -11.61
N ARG A 299 -14.35 4.31 -12.25
CA ARG A 299 -13.97 3.94 -13.62
C ARG A 299 -14.49 4.93 -14.67
N ALA A 300 -15.71 5.43 -14.51
CA ALA A 300 -16.27 6.49 -15.35
C ALA A 300 -15.61 7.86 -15.12
N ALA A 301 -15.11 8.09 -13.88
CA ALA A 301 -14.41 9.31 -13.49
C ALA A 301 -12.95 9.39 -13.99
N GLU A 302 -12.37 8.32 -14.54
CA GLU A 302 -11.08 8.36 -15.25
C GLU A 302 -11.13 9.16 -16.57
N SER A 303 -12.35 9.50 -17.04
CA SER A 303 -12.55 10.38 -18.19
C SER A 303 -12.63 11.87 -17.79
N GLY A 304 -11.52 12.39 -17.37
CA GLY A 304 -11.04 13.77 -17.44
C GLY A 304 -11.98 14.98 -17.35
N ASN A 305 -12.54 15.35 -16.19
CA ASN A 305 -13.06 16.70 -15.97
C ASN A 305 -12.53 17.29 -14.65
N GLU A 306 -11.82 18.41 -14.73
CA GLU A 306 -11.24 19.14 -13.59
C GLU A 306 -12.30 19.87 -12.78
N ILE A 307 -12.08 19.93 -11.47
CA ILE A 307 -12.70 20.93 -10.60
C ILE A 307 -11.71 22.05 -10.39
N ASP A 308 -12.18 23.21 -10.77
CA ASP A 308 -11.54 24.46 -10.41
C ASP A 308 -12.03 24.90 -9.03
N GLU A 309 -11.11 25.18 -8.11
CA GLU A 309 -11.38 25.67 -6.74
C GLU A 309 -12.28 26.90 -6.70
N SER A 310 -12.35 27.64 -7.80
CA SER A 310 -13.23 28.80 -7.93
C SER A 310 -14.73 28.48 -7.94
N TRP A 311 -15.10 27.21 -8.01
CA TRP A 311 -16.47 26.72 -7.88
C TRP A 311 -16.97 26.68 -6.44
N LEU A 312 -16.04 26.75 -5.48
CA LEU A 312 -16.40 26.80 -4.07
C LEU A 312 -16.85 28.22 -3.75
N PRO A 313 -18.11 28.44 -3.43
CA PRO A 313 -18.61 29.76 -3.04
C PRO A 313 -18.12 30.17 -1.63
N ILE A 314 -17.02 29.59 -1.15
CA ILE A 314 -16.42 29.86 0.16
C ILE A 314 -15.27 30.84 -0.01
N THR A 315 -15.31 31.92 0.75
CA THR A 315 -14.23 32.92 0.77
C THR A 315 -13.22 32.61 1.87
N THR A 316 -11.96 32.46 1.50
CA THR A 316 -10.89 32.22 2.47
C THR A 316 -9.60 32.95 2.10
N ARG A 317 -8.72 33.06 3.08
CA ARG A 317 -7.36 33.61 2.88
C ARG A 317 -6.37 32.54 2.45
N HIS A 318 -6.56 31.27 2.86
CA HIS A 318 -5.64 30.16 2.59
C HIS A 318 -6.42 28.84 2.47
N TYR A 319 -5.97 27.96 1.60
CA TYR A 319 -6.44 26.58 1.47
C TYR A 319 -5.35 25.60 1.86
N LEU A 320 -5.69 24.64 2.72
CA LEU A 320 -4.88 23.47 3.04
C LEU A 320 -5.63 22.20 2.60
N PHE A 321 -4.97 21.40 1.80
CA PHE A 321 -5.48 20.09 1.35
C PHE A 321 -4.73 18.98 2.07
N LEU A 322 -5.45 18.05 2.66
CA LEU A 322 -4.91 16.91 3.39
C LEU A 322 -5.32 15.64 2.66
N SER A 323 -4.35 14.80 2.31
CA SER A 323 -4.60 13.49 1.73
C SER A 323 -3.50 12.51 2.11
N GLY A 324 -3.87 11.25 2.27
CA GLY A 324 -2.92 10.13 2.42
C GLY A 324 -2.54 9.50 1.09
N THR A 325 -3.28 9.82 0.02
CA THR A 325 -3.15 9.21 -1.31
C THR A 325 -3.58 10.19 -2.41
N PRO A 326 -2.90 11.33 -2.58
CA PRO A 326 -3.33 12.39 -3.50
C PRO A 326 -2.81 12.16 -4.94
N PHE A 327 -2.67 10.93 -5.41
CA PHE A 327 -2.02 10.61 -6.69
C PHE A 327 -2.63 11.37 -7.87
N ARG A 328 -3.95 11.52 -7.88
CA ARG A 328 -4.62 12.28 -8.96
C ARG A 328 -4.29 13.76 -8.88
N ALA A 329 -4.25 14.34 -7.69
CA ALA A 329 -3.88 15.74 -7.50
C ALA A 329 -2.41 16.00 -7.86
N LEU A 330 -1.51 15.07 -7.55
CA LEU A 330 -0.10 15.14 -7.93
C LEU A 330 0.09 15.01 -9.44
N ASN A 331 -0.67 14.13 -10.07
CA ASN A 331 -0.54 13.82 -11.49
C ASN A 331 -1.33 14.76 -12.40
N SER A 332 -2.28 15.52 -11.89
CA SER A 332 -3.09 16.47 -12.67
C SER A 332 -2.42 17.83 -12.91
N GLY A 333 -1.28 18.10 -12.24
CA GLY A 333 -0.66 19.42 -12.26
C GLY A 333 -1.44 20.50 -11.51
N GLU A 334 -2.44 20.11 -10.72
CA GLU A 334 -3.21 21.04 -9.89
C GLU A 334 -2.34 21.75 -8.85
N PHE A 335 -1.31 21.05 -8.37
CA PHE A 335 -0.31 21.58 -7.43
C PHE A 335 1.07 21.51 -8.06
N ILE A 336 1.82 22.60 -7.94
CA ILE A 336 3.25 22.63 -8.28
C ILE A 336 4.06 22.09 -7.10
N GLU A 337 5.31 21.68 -7.33
CA GLU A 337 6.17 21.04 -6.34
C GLU A 337 6.30 21.87 -5.06
N GLU A 338 6.42 23.20 -5.16
CA GLU A 338 6.53 24.12 -4.04
C GLU A 338 5.27 24.20 -3.18
N GLN A 339 4.14 23.68 -3.67
CA GLN A 339 2.86 23.62 -2.96
C GLN A 339 2.60 22.28 -2.29
N ILE A 340 3.56 21.35 -2.35
CA ILE A 340 3.38 19.97 -1.89
C ILE A 340 4.37 19.67 -0.78
N PHE A 341 3.88 19.07 0.28
CA PHE A 341 4.69 18.39 1.28
C PHE A 341 4.42 16.89 1.22
N ASN A 342 5.46 16.10 1.02
CA ASN A 342 5.36 14.63 0.94
C ASN A 342 5.90 13.97 2.20
N TRP A 343 5.14 13.00 2.74
CA TRP A 343 5.56 12.11 3.80
C TRP A 343 4.90 10.74 3.61
N THR A 344 5.68 9.83 3.04
CA THR A 344 5.21 8.50 2.64
C THR A 344 5.42 7.46 3.75
N TYR A 345 4.97 6.23 3.52
CA TYR A 345 5.26 5.11 4.39
C TYR A 345 6.77 4.79 4.45
N ALA A 346 7.47 4.88 3.31
CA ALA A 346 8.90 4.66 3.25
C ALA A 346 9.66 5.71 4.07
N ASP A 347 9.29 6.99 3.97
CA ASP A 347 9.90 8.07 4.77
C ASP A 347 9.76 7.84 6.27
N GLU A 348 8.57 7.40 6.70
CA GLU A 348 8.29 7.10 8.11
C GLU A 348 9.13 5.93 8.63
N GLN A 349 9.20 4.82 7.89
CA GLN A 349 9.98 3.67 8.30
C GLN A 349 11.48 3.96 8.26
N LYS A 350 11.93 4.74 7.27
CA LYS A 350 13.30 5.23 7.20
C LYS A 350 13.64 6.09 8.42
N ALA A 351 12.79 7.05 8.79
CA ALA A 351 12.98 7.87 9.98
C ALA A 351 13.00 7.02 11.26
N LYS A 352 12.21 5.95 11.34
CA LYS A 352 12.22 5.00 12.44
C LYS A 352 13.55 4.24 12.55
N GLU A 353 14.10 3.77 11.43
CA GLU A 353 15.36 3.01 11.38
C GLU A 353 16.59 3.90 11.61
N GLU A 354 16.59 5.12 11.10
CA GLU A 354 17.71 6.06 11.19
C GLU A 354 17.76 6.86 12.50
N TRP A 355 16.74 6.73 13.37
CA TRP A 355 16.69 7.46 14.64
C TRP A 355 17.84 7.08 15.57
N LYS A 356 18.57 8.07 16.05
CA LYS A 356 19.75 7.89 16.92
C LYS A 356 19.53 8.28 18.40
N GLY A 357 18.35 8.82 18.74
CA GLY A 357 18.01 9.23 20.10
C GLY A 357 17.43 8.08 20.93
N GLU A 358 17.41 8.21 22.26
CA GLU A 358 16.80 7.21 23.16
C GLU A 358 15.29 7.13 22.98
N ASP A 359 14.61 8.27 22.83
CA ASP A 359 13.13 8.35 22.65
C ASP A 359 12.76 8.43 21.16
N ASN A 360 12.67 7.28 20.51
CA ASN A 360 12.25 7.22 19.10
C ASN A 360 10.73 7.46 18.97
N PRO A 361 10.27 8.60 18.41
CA PRO A 361 8.84 8.91 18.28
C PRO A 361 8.10 8.03 17.27
N TYR A 362 8.84 7.24 16.49
CA TYR A 362 8.28 6.31 15.51
C TYR A 362 8.31 4.86 16.02
N ALA A 363 8.87 4.60 17.19
CA ALA A 363 9.09 3.24 17.71
C ALA A 363 7.82 2.39 17.72
N ALA A 364 6.69 2.96 18.13
CA ALA A 364 5.40 2.28 18.23
C ALA A 364 4.70 2.01 16.88
N LEU A 365 5.18 2.61 15.79
CA LEU A 365 4.60 2.40 14.46
C LEU A 365 4.99 1.00 13.95
N PRO A 366 4.02 0.09 13.70
CA PRO A 366 4.35 -1.27 13.29
C PRO A 366 4.90 -1.31 11.85
N LYS A 367 5.85 -2.20 11.62
CA LYS A 367 6.30 -2.54 10.28
C LYS A 367 5.20 -3.35 9.59
N MET A 368 4.90 -3.02 8.34
CA MET A 368 3.93 -3.78 7.55
C MET A 368 4.65 -4.86 6.75
N VAL A 369 4.12 -6.08 6.76
CA VAL A 369 4.57 -7.21 5.96
C VAL A 369 3.41 -7.69 5.10
N MET A 370 3.64 -7.84 3.82
CA MET A 370 2.65 -8.35 2.90
C MET A 370 2.93 -9.82 2.58
N LEU A 371 1.91 -10.66 2.73
CA LEU A 371 1.95 -12.05 2.32
C LEU A 371 0.92 -12.25 1.21
N THR A 372 1.39 -12.64 0.04
CA THR A 372 0.52 -12.91 -1.10
C THR A 372 0.66 -14.35 -1.55
N TYR A 373 -0.45 -14.94 -1.97
CA TYR A 373 -0.54 -16.37 -2.23
C TYR A 373 -1.14 -16.63 -3.61
N LYS A 374 -0.47 -17.46 -4.39
CA LYS A 374 -1.09 -18.12 -5.54
C LYS A 374 -1.99 -19.25 -5.02
N ILE A 375 -3.28 -19.11 -5.24
CA ILE A 375 -4.25 -20.15 -4.85
C ILE A 375 -4.16 -21.33 -5.82
N PRO A 376 -4.28 -22.60 -5.33
CA PRO A 376 -4.27 -23.79 -6.19
C PRO A 376 -5.35 -23.76 -7.28
N GLU A 377 -5.02 -24.31 -8.45
CA GLU A 377 -5.92 -24.31 -9.62
C GLU A 377 -7.28 -24.93 -9.33
N SER A 378 -7.32 -25.98 -8.49
CA SER A 378 -8.57 -26.62 -8.07
C SER A 378 -9.54 -25.68 -7.34
N ILE A 379 -9.06 -24.53 -6.86
CA ILE A 379 -9.89 -23.47 -6.25
C ILE A 379 -10.09 -22.31 -7.25
N GLN A 380 -9.08 -21.97 -8.06
CA GLN A 380 -9.14 -20.84 -8.99
C GLN A 380 -10.10 -21.07 -10.17
N ALA A 381 -10.27 -22.30 -10.61
CA ALA A 381 -10.93 -22.64 -11.89
C ALA A 381 -12.31 -22.02 -12.11
N ILE A 382 -13.03 -21.72 -11.02
CA ILE A 382 -14.39 -21.14 -11.10
C ILE A 382 -14.44 -19.61 -11.25
N ALA A 383 -13.33 -18.95 -10.97
CA ALA A 383 -13.26 -17.49 -10.91
C ALA A 383 -12.17 -16.91 -11.82
N LYS A 384 -11.71 -17.68 -12.77
CA LYS A 384 -10.81 -17.20 -13.82
C LYS A 384 -11.66 -16.46 -14.87
N GLN A 385 -11.35 -15.18 -15.07
CA GLN A 385 -12.02 -14.32 -16.05
C GLN A 385 -11.00 -13.43 -16.77
N GLY A 386 -11.37 -13.00 -17.98
CA GLY A 386 -10.55 -12.09 -18.78
C GLY A 386 -9.63 -12.79 -19.78
N GLU A 387 -8.88 -11.99 -20.51
CA GLU A 387 -7.99 -12.45 -21.61
C GLU A 387 -6.82 -13.32 -21.11
N PHE A 388 -6.48 -13.24 -19.80
CA PHE A 388 -5.36 -13.93 -19.15
C PHE A 388 -5.78 -14.88 -18.02
N ASP A 389 -7.06 -15.24 -17.92
CA ASP A 389 -7.55 -16.12 -16.86
C ASP A 389 -7.18 -15.64 -15.43
N GLU A 390 -7.16 -14.32 -15.21
CA GLU A 390 -6.87 -13.72 -13.90
C GLU A 390 -7.89 -14.18 -12.86
N PHE A 391 -7.42 -14.49 -11.65
CA PHE A 391 -8.28 -14.90 -10.55
C PHE A 391 -9.05 -13.70 -9.98
N ASP A 392 -10.37 -13.70 -10.16
CA ASP A 392 -11.26 -12.63 -9.71
C ASP A 392 -11.87 -12.94 -8.33
N LEU A 393 -11.38 -12.20 -7.30
CA LEU A 393 -11.89 -12.33 -5.93
C LEU A 393 -13.35 -11.85 -5.79
N ASN A 394 -13.81 -10.89 -6.61
CA ASN A 394 -15.20 -10.43 -6.55
C ASN A 394 -16.15 -11.52 -7.04
N VAL A 395 -15.75 -12.28 -8.06
CA VAL A 395 -16.48 -13.46 -8.52
C VAL A 395 -16.41 -14.58 -7.49
N PHE A 396 -15.20 -14.87 -6.99
CA PHE A 396 -14.98 -15.94 -6.02
C PHE A 396 -15.78 -15.76 -4.73
N PHE A 397 -15.77 -14.57 -4.16
CA PHE A 397 -16.54 -14.22 -2.96
C PHE A 397 -17.92 -13.62 -3.27
N SER A 398 -18.45 -13.82 -4.46
CA SER A 398 -19.82 -13.37 -4.79
C SER A 398 -20.85 -14.11 -3.94
N ALA A 399 -21.85 -13.38 -3.45
CA ALA A 399 -22.89 -13.91 -2.59
C ALA A 399 -24.28 -13.40 -2.99
N LYS A 400 -25.32 -14.15 -2.62
CA LYS A 400 -26.74 -13.80 -2.82
C LYS A 400 -27.47 -13.90 -1.49
N GLY A 401 -28.56 -13.13 -1.36
CA GLY A 401 -29.37 -13.08 -0.16
C GLY A 401 -28.93 -12.01 0.84
N GLU A 402 -29.70 -11.82 1.90
CA GLU A 402 -29.45 -10.85 2.95
C GLU A 402 -29.48 -11.51 4.35
N GLY A 403 -28.70 -10.97 5.29
CA GLY A 403 -28.70 -11.41 6.69
C GLY A 403 -28.39 -12.91 6.82
N GLU A 404 -29.24 -13.65 7.51
CA GLU A 404 -29.03 -15.07 7.77
C GLU A 404 -29.23 -15.97 6.53
N GLU A 405 -29.92 -15.46 5.49
CA GLU A 405 -30.15 -16.17 4.23
C GLU A 405 -28.99 -15.96 3.24
N ALA A 406 -28.06 -15.04 3.53
CA ALA A 406 -26.93 -14.77 2.67
C ALA A 406 -26.04 -16.00 2.53
N LYS A 407 -25.72 -16.36 1.27
CA LYS A 407 -24.90 -17.52 0.92
C LYS A 407 -23.98 -17.21 -0.25
N PHE A 408 -22.75 -17.73 -0.21
CA PHE A 408 -21.86 -17.63 -1.37
C PHE A 408 -22.39 -18.40 -2.57
N VAL A 409 -22.18 -17.85 -3.76
CA VAL A 409 -22.50 -18.56 -5.01
C VAL A 409 -21.66 -19.81 -5.14
N TYR A 410 -20.39 -19.72 -4.71
CA TYR A 410 -19.40 -20.80 -4.77
C TYR A 410 -18.98 -21.25 -3.36
N GLU A 411 -19.95 -21.52 -2.47
CA GLU A 411 -19.70 -21.79 -1.06
C GLU A 411 -18.70 -22.91 -0.79
N ASP A 412 -18.75 -24.01 -1.57
CA ASP A 412 -17.84 -25.13 -1.39
C ASP A 412 -16.38 -24.75 -1.66
N TYR A 413 -16.14 -23.84 -2.61
CA TYR A 413 -14.80 -23.34 -2.92
C TYR A 413 -14.32 -22.32 -1.89
N VAL A 414 -15.20 -21.46 -1.40
CA VAL A 414 -14.90 -20.57 -0.28
C VAL A 414 -14.59 -21.38 0.97
N GLN A 415 -15.28 -22.51 1.19
CA GLN A 415 -14.95 -23.43 2.28
C GLN A 415 -13.56 -24.08 2.11
N LYS A 416 -13.20 -24.48 0.89
CA LYS A 416 -11.85 -24.98 0.59
C LYS A 416 -10.78 -23.93 0.88
N TRP A 417 -11.04 -22.67 0.51
CA TRP A 417 -10.17 -21.54 0.84
C TRP A 417 -10.06 -21.30 2.38
N LEU A 418 -11.18 -21.36 3.12
CA LEU A 418 -11.15 -21.31 4.60
C LEU A 418 -10.30 -22.44 5.20
N ASN A 419 -10.37 -23.63 4.63
CA ASN A 419 -9.54 -24.74 5.03
C ASN A 419 -8.06 -24.52 4.69
N LEU A 420 -7.77 -23.94 3.52
CA LEU A 420 -6.41 -23.60 3.09
C LEU A 420 -5.74 -22.62 4.07
N ILE A 421 -6.38 -21.50 4.42
CA ILE A 421 -5.78 -20.50 5.32
C ILE A 421 -5.59 -21.04 6.76
N ARG A 422 -6.25 -22.14 7.11
CA ARG A 422 -6.03 -22.92 8.34
C ARG A 422 -4.94 -24.01 8.16
N GLY A 423 -4.29 -24.09 7.02
CA GLY A 423 -3.28 -25.09 6.73
C GLY A 423 -3.83 -26.49 6.56
N SER A 424 -5.17 -26.65 6.37
CA SER A 424 -5.75 -27.90 5.96
C SER A 424 -5.31 -28.21 4.54
N TYR A 425 -5.10 -29.49 4.31
CA TYR A 425 -4.46 -30.07 3.18
C TYR A 425 -5.21 -29.86 1.85
N LEU A 426 -4.47 -29.54 0.79
CA LEU A 426 -4.88 -29.64 -0.61
C LEU A 426 -4.10 -30.76 -1.29
N GLU A 427 -4.74 -31.52 -2.16
CA GLU A 427 -4.15 -32.70 -2.82
C GLU A 427 -2.82 -32.42 -3.53
N THR A 428 -2.68 -31.22 -4.12
CA THR A 428 -1.44 -30.75 -4.75
C THR A 428 -0.28 -30.58 -3.76
N ALA A 429 -0.54 -30.19 -2.52
CA ALA A 429 0.49 -30.00 -1.51
C ALA A 429 1.13 -31.30 -1.00
N VAL A 430 0.53 -32.53 -1.22
CA VAL A 430 1.18 -33.82 -0.85
C VAL A 430 2.31 -34.14 -1.76
N GLU A 431 2.15 -33.91 -3.04
CA GLU A 431 3.21 -34.20 -3.99
C GLU A 431 4.39 -33.25 -3.77
N GLU A 432 4.10 -31.99 -3.50
CA GLU A 432 5.11 -30.97 -3.19
C GLU A 432 5.78 -31.18 -1.82
N LEU A 433 5.04 -31.56 -0.78
CA LEU A 433 5.60 -31.92 0.53
C LEU A 433 6.48 -33.18 0.46
N LYS A 434 6.15 -34.14 -0.39
CA LYS A 434 7.01 -35.32 -0.67
C LYS A 434 8.33 -34.92 -1.33
N LEU A 435 8.38 -33.75 -2.00
CA LEU A 435 9.58 -33.22 -2.64
C LEU A 435 10.41 -32.30 -1.71
N GLY A 436 10.02 -32.13 -0.43
CA GLY A 436 10.73 -31.34 0.56
C GLY A 436 10.46 -29.84 0.49
N ALA A 437 9.38 -29.41 -0.17
CA ALA A 437 8.93 -28.03 -0.15
C ALA A 437 8.49 -27.61 1.28
N GLU A 438 8.98 -26.47 1.75
CA GLU A 438 8.53 -25.92 3.03
C GLU A 438 7.08 -25.43 2.92
N LYS A 439 6.27 -25.77 3.93
CA LYS A 439 4.89 -25.31 4.01
C LYS A 439 4.86 -23.78 4.18
N PRO A 440 4.16 -23.03 3.31
CA PRO A 440 4.09 -21.59 3.44
C PRO A 440 3.39 -21.20 4.76
N PRO A 441 3.78 -20.07 5.38
CA PRO A 441 3.13 -19.58 6.59
C PRO A 441 1.70 -19.15 6.27
N MET A 442 0.72 -19.97 6.67
CA MET A 442 -0.70 -19.65 6.51
C MET A 442 -1.24 -18.90 7.72
N PRO A 443 -2.17 -17.94 7.53
CA PRO A 443 -2.61 -17.02 8.59
C PRO A 443 -3.08 -17.69 9.87
N PHE A 444 -3.80 -18.80 9.78
CA PHE A 444 -4.41 -19.48 10.92
C PHE A 444 -3.83 -20.89 11.17
N SER A 445 -2.63 -21.16 10.71
CA SER A 445 -1.92 -22.42 11.00
C SER A 445 -0.46 -22.24 11.39
N ASP A 446 0.19 -21.20 10.90
CA ASP A 446 1.55 -20.85 11.32
C ASP A 446 1.50 -20.25 12.74
N ALA A 447 2.19 -20.86 13.68
CA ALA A 447 2.15 -20.45 15.10
C ALA A 447 2.60 -18.99 15.28
N ARG A 448 3.56 -18.51 14.47
CA ARG A 448 4.05 -17.13 14.51
C ARG A 448 2.96 -16.13 14.12
N LEU A 449 2.15 -16.44 13.10
CA LEU A 449 1.03 -15.62 12.64
C LEU A 449 -0.17 -15.76 13.56
N LEU A 450 -0.53 -16.98 13.95
CA LEU A 450 -1.69 -17.24 14.79
C LEU A 450 -1.63 -16.49 16.13
N ASN A 451 -0.43 -16.37 16.73
CA ASN A 451 -0.21 -15.66 17.97
C ASN A 451 -0.49 -14.15 17.88
N VAL A 452 -0.28 -13.54 16.71
CA VAL A 452 -0.46 -12.09 16.51
C VAL A 452 -1.77 -11.72 15.84
N LEU A 453 -2.47 -12.68 15.20
CA LEU A 453 -3.72 -12.46 14.48
C LEU A 453 -4.97 -12.64 15.35
N SER A 454 -4.94 -12.13 16.58
CA SER A 454 -6.13 -12.16 17.47
C SER A 454 -7.26 -11.28 16.93
N HIS A 455 -6.93 -10.18 16.26
CA HIS A 455 -7.90 -9.24 15.69
C HIS A 455 -7.59 -8.97 14.23
N THR A 456 -8.51 -9.34 13.33
CA THR A 456 -8.35 -9.20 11.90
C THR A 456 -9.49 -8.44 11.25
N LEU A 457 -9.18 -7.74 10.16
CA LEU A 457 -10.14 -7.07 9.27
C LEU A 457 -10.18 -7.84 7.94
N TRP A 458 -11.36 -8.28 7.53
CA TRP A 458 -11.57 -8.96 6.26
C TRP A 458 -12.35 -8.05 5.31
N PHE A 459 -11.70 -7.68 4.22
CA PHE A 459 -12.24 -6.73 3.26
C PHE A 459 -12.86 -7.48 2.08
N LEU A 460 -14.18 -7.60 2.08
CA LEU A 460 -15.01 -8.40 1.19
C LEU A 460 -15.64 -7.55 0.05
N PRO A 461 -16.11 -8.17 -1.05
CA PRO A 461 -16.65 -7.44 -2.20
C PRO A 461 -17.87 -6.56 -1.89
N ASN A 462 -18.85 -7.09 -1.15
CA ASN A 462 -20.11 -6.40 -0.90
C ASN A 462 -20.79 -6.84 0.41
N VAL A 463 -21.92 -6.24 0.72
CA VAL A 463 -22.69 -6.51 1.96
C VAL A 463 -23.15 -7.96 2.04
N ALA A 464 -23.66 -8.53 0.95
CA ALA A 464 -24.09 -9.93 0.90
C ALA A 464 -22.93 -10.89 1.20
N SER A 465 -21.72 -10.61 0.67
CA SER A 465 -20.52 -11.39 0.95
C SER A 465 -20.10 -11.33 2.43
N CYS A 466 -20.27 -10.19 3.09
CA CYS A 466 -20.00 -10.07 4.53
C CYS A 466 -20.96 -10.94 5.36
N HIS A 467 -22.25 -10.93 5.04
CA HIS A 467 -23.25 -11.79 5.70
C HIS A 467 -23.01 -13.27 5.40
N ALA A 468 -22.74 -13.62 4.15
CA ALA A 468 -22.44 -14.99 3.76
C ALA A 468 -21.19 -15.54 4.47
N MET A 469 -20.14 -14.74 4.59
CA MET A 469 -18.93 -15.12 5.35
C MET A 469 -19.25 -15.35 6.82
N ALA A 470 -19.99 -14.45 7.46
CA ALA A 470 -20.38 -14.62 8.86
C ALA A 470 -21.22 -15.90 9.07
N ASN A 471 -22.14 -16.19 8.15
CA ASN A 471 -22.94 -17.40 8.18
C ASN A 471 -22.09 -18.66 7.97
N LEU A 472 -21.13 -18.63 7.05
CA LEU A 472 -20.22 -19.73 6.78
C LEU A 472 -19.30 -20.03 7.99
N LEU A 473 -18.74 -19.00 8.63
CA LEU A 473 -17.87 -19.14 9.80
C LEU A 473 -18.60 -19.77 11.00
N LYS A 474 -19.92 -19.60 11.12
CA LYS A 474 -20.75 -20.21 12.19
C LYS A 474 -21.04 -21.69 11.97
N LYS A 475 -20.83 -22.25 10.77
CA LYS A 475 -21.15 -23.65 10.46
C LYS A 475 -20.30 -24.61 11.29
N LYS A 476 -20.86 -25.78 11.61
CA LYS A 476 -20.21 -26.81 12.46
C LYS A 476 -18.83 -27.24 11.98
N GLN A 477 -18.57 -27.28 10.66
CA GLN A 477 -17.25 -27.62 10.12
C GLN A 477 -16.19 -26.55 10.40
N ASN A 478 -16.58 -25.36 10.81
CA ASN A 478 -15.72 -24.21 11.05
C ASN A 478 -15.50 -23.90 12.55
N VAL A 479 -15.49 -24.95 13.41
CA VAL A 479 -15.34 -24.84 14.89
C VAL A 479 -14.16 -23.95 15.29
N PHE A 480 -13.05 -23.98 14.57
CA PHE A 480 -11.89 -23.14 14.83
C PHE A 480 -12.24 -21.65 14.93
N TYR A 481 -13.14 -21.17 14.06
CA TYR A 481 -13.53 -19.76 14.04
C TYR A 481 -14.56 -19.40 15.11
N HIS A 482 -15.12 -20.38 15.84
CA HIS A 482 -16.07 -20.13 16.91
C HIS A 482 -15.41 -19.43 18.12
N ASP A 483 -14.07 -19.49 18.23
CA ASP A 483 -13.31 -18.72 19.23
C ASP A 483 -13.23 -17.24 18.92
N TYR A 484 -13.56 -16.84 17.67
CA TYR A 484 -13.54 -15.47 17.21
C TYR A 484 -14.96 -14.87 17.26
N LYS A 485 -15.07 -13.67 17.82
CA LYS A 485 -16.30 -12.88 17.68
C LYS A 485 -16.34 -12.24 16.30
N VAL A 486 -17.31 -12.60 15.48
CA VAL A 486 -17.47 -12.11 14.13
C VAL A 486 -18.35 -10.87 14.12
N ASN A 487 -17.82 -9.74 13.65
CA ASN A 487 -18.52 -8.46 13.52
C ASN A 487 -18.79 -8.17 12.03
N ILE A 488 -20.03 -7.84 11.68
CA ILE A 488 -20.41 -7.41 10.33
C ILE A 488 -20.53 -5.89 10.35
N CYS A 489 -19.59 -5.21 9.65
CA CYS A 489 -19.56 -3.76 9.48
C CYS A 489 -19.83 -3.39 8.04
N ALA A 490 -21.02 -3.76 7.56
CA ALA A 490 -21.45 -3.55 6.18
C ALA A 490 -22.96 -3.24 6.13
N GLY A 491 -23.40 -2.52 5.10
CA GLY A 491 -24.80 -2.15 4.87
C GLY A 491 -25.33 -1.08 5.81
N THR A 492 -26.55 -0.61 5.56
CA THR A 492 -27.19 0.49 6.31
C THR A 492 -27.43 0.18 7.79
N ARG A 493 -27.66 -1.11 8.12
CA ARG A 493 -27.90 -1.56 9.50
C ARG A 493 -26.70 -1.42 10.41
N ALA A 494 -25.49 -1.42 9.88
CA ALA A 494 -24.26 -1.25 10.66
C ALA A 494 -24.06 0.20 11.16
N GLY A 495 -24.90 1.15 10.76
CA GLY A 495 -24.73 2.57 11.09
C GLY A 495 -23.68 3.25 10.24
N ILE A 496 -23.43 4.53 10.49
CA ILE A 496 -22.42 5.36 9.80
C ILE A 496 -21.37 5.82 10.82
N GLY A 497 -20.09 5.75 10.46
CA GLY A 497 -19.00 6.29 11.28
C GLY A 497 -18.85 5.57 12.63
N LEU A 498 -18.93 6.32 13.71
CA LEU A 498 -18.77 5.80 15.10
C LEU A 498 -19.82 4.75 15.48
N ALA A 499 -21.04 4.85 14.94
CA ALA A 499 -22.08 3.85 15.20
C ALA A 499 -21.69 2.45 14.69
N ALA A 500 -20.97 2.37 13.56
CA ALA A 500 -20.46 1.11 13.05
C ALA A 500 -19.31 0.53 13.89
N LEU A 501 -18.62 1.37 14.68
CA LEU A 501 -17.51 0.96 15.55
C LEU A 501 -17.97 0.39 16.90
N GLY A 502 -19.12 0.80 17.40
CA GLY A 502 -19.61 0.36 18.69
C GLY A 502 -19.58 -1.16 18.87
N PRO A 503 -20.20 -1.94 17.97
CA PRO A 503 -20.17 -3.42 18.04
C PRO A 503 -18.76 -4.01 17.96
N VAL A 504 -17.87 -3.42 17.12
CA VAL A 504 -16.48 -3.90 17.00
C VAL A 504 -15.73 -3.70 18.31
N ARG A 505 -15.79 -2.48 18.88
CA ARG A 505 -15.16 -2.16 20.17
C ARG A 505 -15.70 -3.05 21.29
N ALA A 506 -17.02 -3.18 21.39
CA ALA A 506 -17.65 -4.04 22.40
C ALA A 506 -17.23 -5.51 22.28
N SER A 507 -16.99 -6.01 21.07
CA SER A 507 -16.50 -7.37 20.84
C SER A 507 -15.03 -7.55 21.21
N MET A 508 -14.24 -6.47 21.19
CA MET A 508 -12.82 -6.44 21.57
C MET A 508 -12.59 -6.21 23.07
N ARG A 509 -13.64 -6.32 23.90
CA ARG A 509 -13.50 -6.19 25.35
C ARG A 509 -12.33 -7.06 25.83
N ASP A 510 -11.36 -6.45 26.52
CA ASP A 510 -10.04 -7.02 26.80
C ASP A 510 -9.27 -7.46 25.54
N PRO A 511 -8.72 -6.52 24.76
CA PRO A 511 -8.15 -6.81 23.44
C PRO A 511 -6.93 -7.74 23.44
N LEU A 512 -6.27 -7.95 24.57
CA LEU A 512 -5.14 -8.88 24.67
C LEU A 512 -5.60 -10.35 24.81
N GLU A 513 -6.81 -10.59 25.30
CA GLU A 513 -7.37 -11.93 25.52
C GLU A 513 -8.45 -12.29 24.49
N SER A 514 -9.19 -11.32 23.99
CA SER A 514 -10.28 -11.55 23.03
C SER A 514 -9.75 -11.81 21.60
N LYS A 515 -10.59 -12.44 20.78
CA LYS A 515 -10.32 -12.67 19.36
C LYS A 515 -11.50 -12.19 18.53
N THR A 516 -11.22 -11.42 17.46
CA THR A 516 -12.29 -10.89 16.60
C THR A 516 -11.95 -10.99 15.12
N ILE A 517 -12.97 -11.24 14.30
CA ILE A 517 -12.93 -11.09 12.86
C ILE A 517 -13.94 -10.01 12.50
N THR A 518 -13.48 -8.92 11.90
CA THR A 518 -14.33 -7.82 11.42
C THR A 518 -14.50 -7.94 9.93
N LEU A 519 -15.73 -8.08 9.46
CA LEU A 519 -16.09 -8.20 8.06
C LEU A 519 -16.59 -6.84 7.55
N SER A 520 -15.99 -6.31 6.50
CA SER A 520 -16.36 -5.02 5.92
C SER A 520 -16.20 -5.03 4.40
N CYS A 521 -17.02 -4.23 3.71
CA CYS A 521 -16.89 -4.02 2.27
C CYS A 521 -16.57 -2.57 1.88
N GLY A 522 -16.34 -1.69 2.87
CA GLY A 522 -15.98 -0.27 2.62
C GLY A 522 -16.04 0.62 3.85
N LYS A 523 -17.01 0.43 4.75
CA LYS A 523 -17.30 1.39 5.83
C LYS A 523 -16.16 1.70 6.80
N LEU A 524 -15.26 0.77 7.02
CA LEU A 524 -14.15 0.92 7.98
C LEU A 524 -12.79 1.18 7.28
N THR A 525 -12.77 1.39 5.99
CA THR A 525 -11.53 1.64 5.24
C THR A 525 -10.98 3.05 5.42
N THR A 526 -11.79 4.00 5.89
CA THR A 526 -11.37 5.38 6.12
C THR A 526 -11.91 5.94 7.45
N GLY A 527 -11.22 6.89 8.06
CA GLY A 527 -11.67 7.63 9.24
C GLY A 527 -11.74 6.86 10.55
N VAL A 528 -11.22 5.62 10.62
CA VAL A 528 -11.35 4.73 11.78
C VAL A 528 -10.00 4.31 12.32
N THR A 529 -9.85 4.27 13.64
CA THR A 529 -8.66 3.77 14.33
C THR A 529 -9.06 2.64 15.27
N ILE A 530 -8.55 1.44 15.00
CA ILE A 530 -8.63 0.30 15.91
C ILE A 530 -7.22 -0.27 16.07
N ARG A 531 -6.62 -0.02 17.23
CA ARG A 531 -5.23 -0.39 17.53
C ARG A 531 -4.98 -1.91 17.53
N PRO A 532 -5.91 -2.75 18.04
CA PRO A 532 -5.71 -4.20 18.06
C PRO A 532 -5.67 -4.90 16.70
N TRP A 533 -6.20 -4.30 15.62
CA TRP A 533 -6.09 -4.93 14.30
C TRP A 533 -4.64 -5.15 13.89
N SER A 534 -4.24 -6.40 13.74
CA SER A 534 -2.89 -6.81 13.37
C SER A 534 -2.78 -7.45 11.98
N GLY A 535 -3.91 -7.84 11.37
CA GLY A 535 -3.95 -8.37 10.02
C GLY A 535 -5.17 -7.92 9.23
N ILE A 536 -4.98 -7.66 7.93
CA ILE A 536 -6.05 -7.43 6.97
C ILE A 536 -6.01 -8.48 5.87
N PHE A 537 -7.19 -9.00 5.52
CA PHE A 537 -7.39 -9.94 4.41
C PHE A 537 -8.04 -9.19 3.26
N MET A 538 -7.33 -9.06 2.16
CA MET A 538 -7.78 -8.39 0.94
C MET A 538 -8.55 -9.39 0.06
N LEU A 539 -9.84 -9.57 0.34
CA LEU A 539 -10.73 -10.56 -0.31
C LEU A 539 -11.58 -9.95 -1.42
N ARG A 540 -11.13 -8.84 -1.97
CA ARG A 540 -11.83 -8.07 -2.99
C ARG A 540 -10.85 -7.59 -4.05
N ASN A 541 -11.26 -7.62 -5.32
CA ASN A 541 -10.53 -6.96 -6.39
C ASN A 541 -10.77 -5.45 -6.32
N LEU A 542 -9.69 -4.70 -6.19
CA LEU A 542 -9.70 -3.24 -6.24
C LEU A 542 -8.93 -2.77 -7.48
N SER A 543 -9.52 -1.87 -8.24
CA SER A 543 -8.88 -1.25 -9.40
C SER A 543 -7.93 -0.12 -9.02
N SER A 544 -8.20 0.55 -7.88
CA SER A 544 -7.39 1.67 -7.39
C SER A 544 -6.36 1.23 -6.36
N PRO A 545 -5.05 1.44 -6.61
CA PRO A 545 -4.01 1.21 -5.61
C PRO A 545 -4.16 2.11 -4.39
N GLU A 546 -4.79 3.29 -4.55
CA GLU A 546 -5.13 4.18 -3.45
C GLU A 546 -6.07 3.52 -2.45
N THR A 547 -7.20 3.00 -2.93
CA THR A 547 -8.19 2.31 -2.09
C THR A 547 -7.59 1.05 -1.45
N TYR A 548 -6.77 0.32 -2.20
CA TYR A 548 -6.06 -0.84 -1.70
C TYR A 548 -5.18 -0.50 -0.49
N PHE A 549 -4.29 0.47 -0.64
CA PHE A 549 -3.37 0.85 0.44
C PHE A 549 -4.05 1.65 1.56
N GLN A 550 -5.13 2.38 1.28
CA GLN A 550 -5.97 2.96 2.32
C GLN A 550 -6.57 1.89 3.25
N ALA A 551 -7.04 0.79 2.68
CA ALA A 551 -7.51 -0.35 3.46
C ALA A 551 -6.35 -1.05 4.20
N ALA A 552 -5.24 -1.33 3.50
CA ALA A 552 -4.08 -1.99 4.07
C ALA A 552 -3.49 -1.23 5.27
N PHE A 553 -3.35 0.10 5.19
CA PHE A 553 -2.81 0.91 6.28
C PHE A 553 -3.71 0.98 7.54
N ARG A 554 -4.93 0.41 7.51
CA ARG A 554 -5.79 0.36 8.72
C ARG A 554 -5.17 -0.46 9.85
N VAL A 555 -4.43 -1.51 9.53
CA VAL A 555 -3.78 -2.34 10.53
C VAL A 555 -2.48 -1.76 11.08
N GLN A 556 -1.99 -0.65 10.50
CA GLN A 556 -0.75 0.01 10.92
C GLN A 556 -0.92 0.98 12.10
N SER A 557 -2.03 0.93 12.82
CA SER A 557 -2.20 1.74 14.02
C SER A 557 -1.21 1.32 15.11
N PRO A 558 -0.46 2.25 15.73
CA PRO A 558 0.45 1.91 16.82
C PRO A 558 -0.34 1.36 18.02
N TRP A 559 0.25 0.39 18.70
CA TRP A 559 -0.29 -0.17 19.91
C TRP A 559 0.83 -0.42 20.91
N GLU A 560 0.82 0.35 21.96
CA GLU A 560 1.84 0.35 23.02
C GLU A 560 1.20 0.42 24.41
N VAL A 561 1.91 -0.08 25.41
CA VAL A 561 1.51 -0.07 26.81
C VAL A 561 2.70 0.40 27.65
N LYS A 562 2.48 1.33 28.57
CA LYS A 562 3.49 1.73 29.55
C LYS A 562 3.54 0.73 30.69
N ARG A 563 4.77 0.33 31.06
CA ARG A 563 5.04 -0.52 32.23
C ARG A 563 5.05 0.30 33.51
N ASP A 564 5.03 -0.39 34.66
CA ASP A 564 5.09 0.21 36.00
C ASP A 564 6.40 0.99 36.24
N ASP A 565 7.48 0.62 35.55
CA ASP A 565 8.79 1.28 35.62
C ASP A 565 8.90 2.53 34.72
N GLY A 566 7.82 2.88 34.00
CA GLY A 566 7.77 3.99 33.07
C GLY A 566 8.25 3.67 31.66
N THR A 567 8.81 2.48 31.41
CA THR A 567 9.19 2.03 30.07
C THR A 567 7.98 1.74 29.20
N THR A 568 8.11 1.87 27.89
CA THR A 568 7.03 1.59 26.94
C THR A 568 7.24 0.23 26.27
N GLU A 569 6.25 -0.66 26.40
CA GLU A 569 6.19 -1.92 25.67
C GLU A 569 5.39 -1.75 24.37
N ILE A 570 5.98 -2.11 23.24
CA ILE A 570 5.31 -2.11 21.93
C ILE A 570 4.60 -3.45 21.78
N VAL A 571 3.27 -3.45 21.88
CA VAL A 571 2.43 -4.65 21.78
C VAL A 571 2.39 -5.17 20.35
N LYS A 572 2.30 -4.26 19.37
CA LYS A 572 2.25 -4.57 17.94
C LYS A 572 3.46 -4.04 17.20
N LYS A 573 4.47 -4.88 16.99
CA LYS A 573 5.71 -4.55 16.28
C LYS A 573 5.56 -4.65 14.76
N VAL A 574 4.73 -5.60 14.30
CA VAL A 574 4.47 -5.88 12.89
C VAL A 574 2.97 -6.03 12.66
N CYS A 575 2.51 -5.64 11.49
CA CYS A 575 1.15 -5.90 11.02
C CYS A 575 1.19 -6.52 9.62
N TYR A 576 0.14 -7.27 9.26
CA TYR A 576 0.15 -8.11 8.08
C TYR A 576 -0.96 -7.78 7.10
N VAL A 577 -0.62 -7.83 5.82
CA VAL A 577 -1.58 -7.77 4.71
C VAL A 577 -1.57 -9.13 4.01
N PHE A 578 -2.72 -9.78 3.93
CA PHE A 578 -2.89 -11.05 3.24
C PHE A 578 -3.67 -10.83 1.96
N ASP A 579 -3.11 -11.25 0.83
CA ASP A 579 -3.77 -11.21 -0.46
C ASP A 579 -3.67 -12.57 -1.16
N PHE A 580 -4.76 -13.02 -1.75
CA PHE A 580 -4.89 -14.34 -2.35
C PHE A 580 -5.01 -14.28 -3.88
N ALA A 581 -4.65 -13.15 -4.46
CA ALA A 581 -4.53 -12.96 -5.91
C ALA A 581 -3.15 -12.35 -6.20
N LEU A 582 -2.12 -13.24 -6.30
CA LEU A 582 -0.70 -12.89 -6.37
C LEU A 582 -0.41 -11.80 -7.41
N ASP A 583 -0.79 -12.02 -8.67
CA ASP A 583 -0.46 -11.12 -9.78
C ASP A 583 -1.07 -9.74 -9.57
N ARG A 584 -2.32 -9.71 -9.11
CA ARG A 584 -3.01 -8.46 -8.78
C ARG A 584 -2.36 -7.73 -7.60
N ALA A 585 -2.00 -8.44 -6.55
CA ALA A 585 -1.36 -7.84 -5.38
C ALA A 585 -0.05 -7.15 -5.76
N LEU A 586 0.78 -7.81 -6.56
CA LEU A 586 2.04 -7.26 -7.04
C LEU A 586 1.82 -6.08 -8.00
N LYS A 587 0.76 -6.12 -8.82
CA LYS A 587 0.35 -4.98 -9.65
C LYS A 587 -0.03 -3.76 -8.80
N GLN A 588 -0.78 -3.95 -7.70
CA GLN A 588 -1.13 -2.86 -6.78
C GLN A 588 0.13 -2.23 -6.15
N ILE A 589 1.11 -3.05 -5.76
CA ILE A 589 2.40 -2.57 -5.23
C ILE A 589 3.14 -1.76 -6.29
N SER A 590 3.27 -2.30 -7.50
CA SER A 590 3.91 -1.61 -8.63
C SER A 590 3.25 -0.26 -8.93
N ASP A 591 1.92 -0.25 -9.07
CA ASP A 591 1.18 0.96 -9.43
C ASP A 591 1.20 1.99 -8.29
N TYR A 592 1.16 1.56 -7.03
CA TYR A 592 1.25 2.44 -5.87
C TYR A 592 2.63 3.09 -5.74
N SER A 593 3.68 2.28 -5.73
CA SER A 593 5.05 2.75 -5.54
C SER A 593 5.50 3.69 -6.67
N CYS A 594 5.13 3.38 -7.92
CA CYS A 594 5.45 4.23 -9.06
C CYS A 594 4.79 5.63 -9.00
N ARG A 595 3.68 5.76 -8.26
CA ARG A 595 2.95 7.04 -8.10
C ARG A 595 3.39 7.85 -6.87
N LEU A 596 4.09 7.26 -5.90
CA LEU A 596 4.45 7.93 -4.65
C LEU A 596 5.50 9.02 -4.83
N ASN A 597 6.51 8.76 -5.63
CA ASN A 597 7.63 9.67 -5.84
C ASN A 597 7.63 10.19 -7.28
N VAL A 598 7.17 11.41 -7.47
CA VAL A 598 7.10 12.03 -8.81
C VAL A 598 8.49 12.45 -9.28
N ALA A 599 9.41 12.77 -8.36
CA ALA A 599 10.76 13.22 -8.69
C ALA A 599 11.68 12.09 -9.18
N GLU A 600 11.44 10.83 -8.78
CA GLU A 600 12.19 9.68 -9.28
C GLU A 600 11.54 9.17 -10.56
N SER A 601 12.29 9.05 -11.63
CA SER A 601 11.80 8.60 -12.94
C SER A 601 11.91 7.08 -13.13
N ASN A 602 12.81 6.40 -12.39
CA ASN A 602 13.03 4.96 -12.53
C ASN A 602 12.04 4.12 -11.72
N PRO A 603 11.14 3.35 -12.36
CA PRO A 603 10.16 2.52 -11.67
C PRO A 603 10.77 1.44 -10.78
N GLU A 604 11.91 0.84 -11.13
CA GLU A 604 12.57 -0.18 -10.31
C GLU A 604 13.05 0.42 -8.99
N LYS A 605 13.65 1.62 -9.03
CA LYS A 605 14.05 2.33 -7.81
C LYS A 605 12.85 2.67 -6.93
N LYS A 606 11.75 3.15 -7.53
CA LYS A 606 10.51 3.46 -6.79
C LYS A 606 9.95 2.24 -6.08
N VAL A 607 9.90 1.11 -6.77
CA VAL A 607 9.43 -0.16 -6.19
C VAL A 607 10.40 -0.65 -5.11
N ASP A 608 11.71 -0.61 -5.37
CA ASP A 608 12.74 -1.06 -4.43
C ASP A 608 12.71 -0.24 -3.12
N GLU A 609 12.63 1.09 -3.20
CA GLU A 609 12.48 1.96 -2.04
C GLU A 609 11.23 1.61 -1.23
N PHE A 610 10.13 1.31 -1.89
CA PHE A 610 8.88 0.99 -1.22
C PHE A 610 8.93 -0.38 -0.53
N ILE A 611 9.38 -1.43 -1.23
CA ILE A 611 9.41 -2.81 -0.67
C ILE A 611 10.53 -3.01 0.35
N LYS A 612 11.57 -2.17 0.35
CA LYS A 612 12.57 -2.16 1.41
C LYS A 612 11.93 -2.01 2.79
N PHE A 613 10.93 -1.16 2.89
CA PHE A 613 10.21 -0.89 4.13
C PHE A 613 8.90 -1.69 4.27
N LEU A 614 8.33 -2.17 3.16
CA LEU A 614 7.17 -3.05 3.12
C LEU A 614 7.57 -4.39 2.49
N PRO A 615 8.21 -5.31 3.23
CA PRO A 615 8.60 -6.60 2.71
C PRO A 615 7.41 -7.38 2.14
N VAL A 616 7.58 -7.92 0.94
CA VAL A 616 6.57 -8.70 0.24
C VAL A 616 7.04 -10.15 0.15
N LEU A 617 6.28 -11.05 0.77
CA LEU A 617 6.48 -12.48 0.70
C LEU A 617 5.44 -13.06 -0.26
N ALA A 618 5.89 -13.68 -1.32
CA ALA A 618 5.02 -14.29 -2.34
C ALA A 618 5.14 -15.80 -2.33
N TYR A 619 3.99 -16.49 -2.28
CA TYR A 619 3.89 -17.92 -2.49
C TYR A 619 3.42 -18.19 -3.91
N ASP A 620 4.28 -18.80 -4.73
CA ASP A 620 4.04 -19.08 -6.15
C ASP A 620 3.36 -20.43 -6.44
N GLY A 621 3.05 -21.17 -5.38
CA GLY A 621 2.51 -22.55 -5.43
C GLY A 621 3.54 -23.58 -4.99
N SER A 622 4.83 -23.26 -4.97
CA SER A 622 5.92 -24.18 -4.59
C SER A 622 6.66 -23.69 -3.33
N SER A 623 7.01 -22.42 -3.26
CA SER A 623 7.78 -21.84 -2.15
C SER A 623 7.30 -20.42 -1.80
N MET A 624 7.51 -20.05 -0.53
CA MET A 624 7.31 -18.66 -0.07
C MET A 624 8.66 -17.95 -0.11
N ARG A 625 8.77 -16.89 -0.91
CA ARG A 625 10.00 -16.10 -1.02
C ARG A 625 9.75 -14.61 -0.92
N GLN A 626 10.73 -13.88 -0.47
CA GLN A 626 10.70 -12.41 -0.55
C GLN A 626 10.97 -12.00 -2.01
N VAL A 627 10.07 -11.21 -2.59
CA VAL A 627 10.19 -10.73 -3.97
C VAL A 627 10.96 -9.41 -4.02
N ASN A 628 11.73 -9.21 -5.09
CA ASN A 628 12.44 -7.97 -5.37
C ASN A 628 11.65 -7.07 -6.33
N ALA A 629 12.14 -5.85 -6.58
CA ALA A 629 11.46 -4.89 -7.43
C ALA A 629 11.29 -5.37 -8.87
N VAL A 630 12.29 -6.06 -9.41
CA VAL A 630 12.26 -6.61 -10.77
C VAL A 630 11.18 -7.69 -10.90
N ASP A 631 11.15 -8.63 -9.95
CA ASP A 631 10.14 -9.69 -9.92
C ASP A 631 8.71 -9.11 -9.84
N ILE A 632 8.50 -8.07 -9.01
CA ILE A 632 7.21 -7.40 -8.89
C ILE A 632 6.78 -6.76 -10.19
N LEU A 633 7.70 -6.05 -10.85
CA LEU A 633 7.39 -5.40 -12.13
C LEU A 633 7.11 -6.41 -13.24
N ASP A 634 7.88 -7.49 -13.32
CA ASP A 634 7.69 -8.54 -14.31
C ASP A 634 6.36 -9.29 -14.11
N MET A 635 6.05 -9.67 -12.88
CA MET A 635 4.77 -10.34 -12.56
C MET A 635 3.57 -9.39 -12.73
N ALA A 636 3.71 -8.12 -12.39
CA ALA A 636 2.67 -7.12 -12.64
C ALA A 636 2.41 -6.91 -14.15
N MET A 637 3.39 -7.21 -14.99
CA MET A 637 3.26 -7.11 -16.45
C MET A 637 2.76 -8.40 -17.10
N SER A 638 2.96 -9.57 -16.49
CA SER A 638 2.62 -10.86 -17.06
C SER A 638 1.12 -11.03 -17.37
N GLY A 639 0.25 -10.34 -16.64
CA GLY A 639 -1.19 -10.28 -16.88
C GLY A 639 -1.65 -9.05 -17.69
N THR A 640 -0.73 -8.31 -18.35
CA THR A 640 -1.09 -7.08 -19.08
C THR A 640 -1.14 -7.35 -20.58
N SER A 641 -2.28 -7.10 -21.23
CA SER A 641 -2.40 -7.18 -22.69
C SER A 641 -1.84 -5.96 -23.40
N ALA A 642 -1.46 -6.13 -24.67
CA ALA A 642 -1.10 -5.00 -25.56
C ALA A 642 -2.20 -3.94 -25.60
N THR A 643 -3.46 -4.36 -25.54
CA THR A 643 -4.65 -3.47 -25.50
C THR A 643 -4.68 -2.62 -24.23
N LEU A 644 -4.37 -3.19 -23.07
CA LEU A 644 -4.31 -2.45 -21.81
C LEU A 644 -3.14 -1.47 -21.77
N LEU A 645 -1.99 -1.82 -22.35
CA LEU A 645 -0.86 -0.91 -22.48
C LEU A 645 -1.18 0.24 -23.44
N ALA A 646 -1.82 -0.03 -24.56
CA ALA A 646 -2.29 1.01 -25.48
C ALA A 646 -3.26 1.99 -24.78
N LYS A 647 -4.19 1.49 -23.98
CA LYS A 647 -5.11 2.33 -23.18
C LYS A 647 -4.39 3.26 -22.20
N ARG A 648 -3.20 2.93 -21.71
CA ARG A 648 -2.40 3.85 -20.86
C ARG A 648 -2.01 5.12 -21.62
N TRP A 649 -1.69 5.00 -22.90
CA TRP A 649 -1.38 6.13 -23.76
C TRP A 649 -2.62 6.92 -24.21
N GLU A 650 -3.82 6.36 -24.00
CA GLU A 650 -5.09 7.06 -24.17
C GLU A 650 -5.59 7.69 -22.87
N SER A 651 -4.86 7.56 -21.78
CA SER A 651 -5.27 8.08 -20.47
C SER A 651 -5.30 9.61 -20.46
N ALA A 652 -6.40 10.16 -20.02
CA ALA A 652 -6.58 11.59 -19.80
C ALA A 652 -5.58 12.17 -18.79
N LEU A 653 -4.98 11.33 -17.93
CA LEU A 653 -3.98 11.73 -16.93
C LEU A 653 -2.60 12.05 -17.52
N LEU A 654 -2.31 11.62 -18.76
CA LEU A 654 -1.05 11.95 -19.44
C LEU A 654 -0.93 13.41 -19.82
N VAL A 655 -2.03 14.13 -19.87
CA VAL A 655 -2.08 15.52 -20.35
C VAL A 655 -2.83 16.41 -19.37
N ASN A 656 -2.33 17.62 -19.16
CA ASN A 656 -2.92 18.61 -18.29
C ASN A 656 -3.50 19.77 -19.10
N VAL A 657 -4.80 20.00 -18.92
CA VAL A 657 -5.54 21.07 -19.61
C VAL A 657 -6.27 21.99 -18.60
N ASP A 658 -5.72 22.11 -17.40
CA ASP A 658 -6.20 23.06 -16.39
C ASP A 658 -5.94 24.51 -16.80
N ASN A 659 -6.68 25.44 -16.18
CA ASN A 659 -6.57 26.85 -16.53
C ASN A 659 -5.15 27.40 -16.32
N ASP A 660 -4.40 26.88 -15.35
CA ASP A 660 -3.05 27.37 -15.04
C ASP A 660 -2.04 26.86 -16.05
N THR A 661 -2.16 25.60 -16.44
CA THR A 661 -1.36 25.01 -17.52
C THR A 661 -1.67 25.71 -18.84
N LEU A 662 -2.96 25.91 -19.16
CA LEU A 662 -3.36 26.64 -20.38
C LEU A 662 -2.88 28.10 -20.38
N LYS A 663 -2.88 28.80 -19.23
CA LYS A 663 -2.33 30.16 -19.11
C LYS A 663 -0.81 30.19 -19.27
N ARG A 664 -0.09 29.21 -18.71
CA ARG A 664 1.37 29.09 -18.90
C ARG A 664 1.70 28.82 -20.37
N LEU A 665 0.92 27.94 -20.99
CA LEU A 665 1.06 27.62 -22.41
C LEU A 665 0.84 28.88 -23.28
N MET A 666 -0.25 29.63 -23.06
CA MET A 666 -0.51 30.88 -23.77
C MET A 666 0.55 31.96 -23.55
N ALA A 667 1.14 32.03 -22.36
CA ALA A 667 2.19 32.97 -22.05
C ALA A 667 3.52 32.63 -22.72
N ASN A 668 3.65 31.44 -23.31
CA ASN A 668 4.86 30.98 -23.99
C ASN A 668 4.62 30.86 -25.50
N GLU A 669 5.01 31.91 -26.24
CA GLU A 669 4.84 31.97 -27.71
C GLU A 669 5.47 30.77 -28.43
N LYS A 670 6.66 30.30 -28.01
CA LYS A 670 7.34 29.16 -28.61
C LYS A 670 6.57 27.86 -28.45
N ALA A 671 6.01 27.62 -27.23
CA ALA A 671 5.22 26.43 -26.96
C ALA A 671 3.89 26.45 -27.75
N MET A 672 3.25 27.62 -27.83
CA MET A 672 2.05 27.79 -28.65
C MET A 672 2.32 27.57 -30.13
N ASP A 673 3.38 28.17 -30.67
CA ASP A 673 3.77 27.96 -32.05
C ASP A 673 4.10 26.50 -32.35
N ALA A 674 4.76 25.81 -31.43
CA ALA A 674 5.06 24.38 -31.55
C ALA A 674 3.80 23.54 -31.70
N LEU A 675 2.80 23.76 -30.84
CA LEU A 675 1.54 23.03 -30.91
C LEU A 675 0.70 23.41 -32.12
N MET A 676 0.63 24.69 -32.51
CA MET A 676 -0.13 25.14 -33.70
C MET A 676 0.41 24.58 -35.01
N ARG A 677 1.68 24.13 -35.07
CA ARG A 677 2.23 23.42 -36.21
C ARG A 677 1.68 22.02 -36.40
N ILE A 678 1.15 21.41 -35.32
CA ILE A 678 0.55 20.08 -35.39
C ILE A 678 -0.83 20.21 -36.01
N GLU A 679 -1.17 19.33 -36.96
CA GLU A 679 -2.51 19.24 -37.50
C GLU A 679 -3.56 18.99 -36.41
N GLY A 680 -4.60 19.84 -36.38
CA GLY A 680 -5.66 19.81 -35.39
C GLY A 680 -5.52 20.83 -34.25
N PHE A 681 -4.38 21.54 -34.13
CA PHE A 681 -4.19 22.59 -33.12
C PHE A 681 -4.16 24.03 -33.69
N ARG A 682 -4.49 24.23 -34.96
CA ARG A 682 -4.41 25.56 -35.62
C ARG A 682 -5.29 26.63 -34.97
N SER A 683 -6.41 26.22 -34.31
CA SER A 683 -7.34 27.10 -33.57
C SER A 683 -7.07 27.16 -32.08
N LEU A 684 -6.00 26.56 -31.62
CA LEU A 684 -5.73 26.32 -30.17
C LEU A 684 -5.74 27.63 -29.37
N ASN A 685 -5.18 28.70 -29.87
CA ASN A 685 -5.12 29.99 -29.18
C ASN A 685 -6.53 30.52 -28.87
N THR A 686 -7.41 30.55 -29.89
CA THR A 686 -8.82 30.98 -29.71
C THR A 686 -9.62 30.03 -28.82
N GLU A 687 -9.33 28.74 -28.89
CA GLU A 687 -9.97 27.70 -28.06
C GLU A 687 -9.59 27.89 -26.60
N ILE A 688 -8.29 28.11 -26.29
CA ILE A 688 -7.79 28.38 -24.94
C ILE A 688 -8.32 29.68 -24.39
N GLU A 689 -8.27 30.78 -25.15
CA GLU A 689 -8.87 32.05 -24.75
C GLU A 689 -10.37 31.92 -24.42
N THR A 690 -11.11 31.17 -25.23
CA THR A 690 -12.52 30.90 -24.98
C THR A 690 -12.73 30.15 -23.67
N ILE A 691 -11.92 29.12 -23.41
CA ILE A 691 -11.97 28.33 -22.18
C ILE A 691 -11.69 29.22 -20.97
N ILE A 692 -10.61 30.01 -21.01
CA ILE A 692 -10.20 30.88 -19.91
C ILE A 692 -11.27 31.94 -19.65
N ASN A 693 -11.69 32.68 -20.70
CA ASN A 693 -12.66 33.78 -20.54
C ASN A 693 -14.03 33.27 -20.05
N LYS A 694 -14.55 32.19 -20.62
CA LYS A 694 -15.84 31.63 -20.18
C LYS A 694 -15.76 31.00 -18.81
N SER A 695 -14.69 30.28 -18.49
CA SER A 695 -14.52 29.73 -17.15
C SER A 695 -14.41 30.85 -16.10
N GLU A 696 -13.71 31.94 -16.39
CA GLU A 696 -13.62 33.10 -15.51
C GLU A 696 -14.93 33.88 -15.40
N ALA A 697 -15.70 33.99 -16.49
CA ALA A 697 -17.02 34.61 -16.47
C ALA A 697 -18.02 33.83 -15.59
N VAL A 698 -18.07 32.51 -15.74
CA VAL A 698 -18.86 31.60 -14.89
C VAL A 698 -18.41 31.72 -13.43
N LYS A 699 -17.12 31.74 -13.16
CA LYS A 699 -16.54 31.95 -11.84
C LYS A 699 -16.97 33.27 -11.21
N LYS A 700 -16.88 34.36 -11.95
CA LYS A 700 -17.23 35.70 -11.50
C LYS A 700 -18.73 35.83 -11.22
N ALA A 701 -19.58 35.20 -12.05
CA ALA A 701 -21.02 35.19 -11.84
C ALA A 701 -21.39 34.41 -10.57
N MET A 702 -20.76 33.26 -10.32
CA MET A 702 -20.99 32.47 -9.11
C MET A 702 -20.49 33.16 -7.85
N LYS A 703 -19.35 33.88 -7.92
CA LYS A 703 -18.79 34.65 -6.77
C LYS A 703 -19.58 35.92 -6.43
N SER A 704 -20.38 36.44 -7.34
CA SER A 704 -21.08 37.75 -7.13
C SER A 704 -22.18 37.70 -6.10
N GLY A 705 -22.63 36.52 -5.63
CA GLY A 705 -23.71 36.39 -4.63
C GLY A 705 -25.08 36.93 -5.04
N LYS A 706 -25.22 37.42 -6.28
CA LYS A 706 -26.51 37.89 -6.80
C LYS A 706 -27.43 36.73 -7.05
N LYS A 707 -28.68 36.80 -6.59
CA LYS A 707 -29.74 35.88 -7.03
C LYS A 707 -29.88 35.96 -8.56
N LEU A 708 -29.33 34.98 -9.23
CA LEU A 708 -29.42 34.88 -10.69
C LEU A 708 -30.86 34.55 -11.12
N THR A 709 -31.33 35.26 -12.12
CA THR A 709 -32.61 34.96 -12.75
C THR A 709 -32.59 33.59 -13.45
N PRO A 710 -33.71 32.92 -13.68
CA PRO A 710 -33.78 31.64 -14.41
C PRO A 710 -33.09 31.69 -15.79
N LYS A 711 -33.10 32.88 -16.44
CA LYS A 711 -32.49 33.13 -17.75
C LYS A 711 -30.95 33.15 -17.62
N GLU A 712 -30.44 33.90 -16.66
CA GLU A 712 -28.97 33.97 -16.37
C GLU A 712 -28.41 32.62 -15.94
N LYS A 713 -29.15 31.83 -15.14
CA LYS A 713 -28.77 30.45 -14.78
C LYS A 713 -28.66 29.56 -16.01
N LYS A 714 -29.57 29.71 -16.98
CA LYS A 714 -29.57 28.91 -18.22
C LYS A 714 -28.39 29.31 -19.12
N GLU A 715 -28.12 30.61 -19.25
CA GLU A 715 -26.98 31.14 -20.01
C GLU A 715 -25.63 30.68 -19.41
N LEU A 716 -25.45 30.77 -18.08
CA LEU A 716 -24.25 30.29 -17.38
C LEU A 716 -24.08 28.78 -17.53
N SER A 717 -25.15 27.99 -17.43
CA SER A 717 -25.08 26.54 -17.66
C SER A 717 -24.68 26.19 -19.10
N GLN A 718 -25.05 27.03 -20.07
CA GLN A 718 -24.70 26.83 -21.48
C GLN A 718 -23.23 27.20 -21.73
N GLU A 719 -22.74 28.30 -21.15
CA GLU A 719 -21.33 28.68 -21.20
C GLU A 719 -20.43 27.66 -20.51
N GLU A 720 -20.89 27.12 -19.38
CA GLU A 720 -20.19 26.04 -18.67
C GLU A 720 -20.03 24.78 -19.56
N LYS A 721 -21.11 24.33 -20.18
CA LYS A 721 -21.08 23.19 -21.11
C LYS A 721 -20.12 23.44 -22.29
N GLU A 722 -20.10 24.65 -22.81
CA GLU A 722 -19.28 24.99 -23.97
C GLU A 722 -17.79 25.00 -23.65
N TYR A 723 -17.35 25.62 -22.56
CA TYR A 723 -15.92 25.60 -22.23
C TYR A 723 -15.45 24.21 -21.79
N LYS A 724 -16.30 23.42 -21.13
CA LYS A 724 -16.00 22.03 -20.79
C LYS A 724 -15.83 21.17 -22.03
N SER A 725 -16.71 21.35 -23.01
CA SER A 725 -16.61 20.63 -24.29
C SER A 725 -15.32 20.97 -25.04
N LYS A 726 -14.96 22.26 -25.09
CA LYS A 726 -13.72 22.69 -25.74
C LYS A 726 -12.47 22.20 -25.00
N ARG A 727 -12.50 22.19 -23.68
CA ARG A 727 -11.39 21.65 -22.88
C ARG A 727 -11.19 20.16 -23.17
N LYS A 728 -12.27 19.40 -23.20
CA LYS A 728 -12.25 17.99 -23.54
C LYS A 728 -11.69 17.76 -24.96
N GLU A 729 -12.05 18.61 -25.90
CA GLU A 729 -11.54 18.55 -27.28
C GLU A 729 -10.01 18.77 -27.33
N ILE A 730 -9.47 19.75 -26.59
CA ILE A 730 -8.03 19.98 -26.48
C ILE A 730 -7.35 18.77 -25.82
N GLN A 731 -7.92 18.25 -24.76
CA GLN A 731 -7.41 17.07 -24.05
C GLN A 731 -7.32 15.86 -25.00
N GLU A 732 -8.38 15.58 -25.74
CA GLU A 732 -8.39 14.48 -26.71
C GLU A 732 -7.36 14.68 -27.84
N LYS A 733 -7.15 15.91 -28.28
CA LYS A 733 -6.10 16.23 -29.28
C LYS A 733 -4.70 15.97 -28.71
N LEU A 734 -4.42 16.37 -27.47
CA LEU A 734 -3.14 16.12 -26.79
C LEU A 734 -2.91 14.63 -26.51
N ILE A 735 -3.94 13.89 -26.14
CA ILE A 735 -3.88 12.44 -25.98
C ILE A 735 -3.55 11.76 -27.31
N LYS A 736 -4.21 12.15 -28.40
CA LYS A 736 -3.88 11.65 -29.76
C LYS A 736 -2.45 11.95 -30.17
N PHE A 737 -1.87 13.05 -29.68
CA PHE A 737 -0.44 13.30 -29.86
C PHE A 737 0.40 12.32 -29.03
N ALA A 738 0.08 12.14 -27.74
CA ALA A 738 0.79 11.23 -26.84
C ALA A 738 0.82 9.78 -27.36
N THR A 739 -0.25 9.32 -28.01
CA THR A 739 -0.31 7.97 -28.63
C THR A 739 0.63 7.79 -29.82
N ARG A 740 1.23 8.85 -30.35
CA ARG A 740 2.26 8.76 -31.41
C ARG A 740 3.63 8.35 -30.85
N ILE A 741 3.87 8.54 -29.56
CA ILE A 741 5.15 8.21 -28.92
C ILE A 741 5.42 6.70 -28.92
N PRO A 742 4.49 5.81 -28.50
CA PRO A 742 4.70 4.37 -28.66
C PRO A 742 4.88 3.96 -30.14
N VAL A 743 4.18 4.59 -31.07
CA VAL A 743 4.39 4.34 -32.51
C VAL A 743 5.82 4.71 -32.94
N PHE A 744 6.32 5.86 -32.48
CA PHE A 744 7.70 6.25 -32.70
C PHE A 744 8.68 5.23 -32.14
N MET A 745 8.49 4.84 -30.85
CA MET A 745 9.34 3.86 -30.19
C MET A 745 9.31 2.50 -30.91
N TYR A 746 8.16 2.10 -31.43
CA TYR A 746 8.03 0.86 -32.20
C TYR A 746 8.78 0.92 -33.54
N LEU A 747 8.83 2.08 -34.17
CA LEU A 747 9.50 2.29 -35.47
C LEU A 747 11.03 2.44 -35.37
N THR A 748 11.56 2.61 -34.13
CA THR A 748 13.01 2.72 -33.90
C THR A 748 13.63 1.35 -33.65
N ASP A 749 14.89 1.19 -34.04
CA ASP A 749 15.68 -0.01 -33.67
C ASP A 749 16.38 0.15 -32.30
N TYR A 750 16.20 1.29 -31.61
CA TYR A 750 16.88 1.68 -30.36
C TYR A 750 15.93 1.57 -29.17
N ARG A 751 15.16 0.48 -29.09
CA ARG A 751 14.09 0.31 -28.09
C ARG A 751 14.60 0.12 -26.68
N GLU A 752 15.87 -0.24 -26.51
CA GLU A 752 16.53 -0.39 -25.21
C GLU A 752 16.98 0.93 -24.60
N MET A 753 17.16 1.94 -25.41
CA MET A 753 17.67 3.25 -24.97
C MET A 753 16.55 4.11 -24.36
N SER A 754 16.91 5.10 -23.56
CA SER A 754 15.93 6.06 -23.08
C SER A 754 15.27 6.81 -24.24
N LEU A 755 14.00 7.20 -24.06
CA LEU A 755 13.34 7.99 -25.12
C LEU A 755 14.09 9.29 -25.39
N VAL A 756 14.67 9.91 -24.34
CA VAL A 756 15.46 11.16 -24.49
C VAL A 756 16.64 10.96 -25.40
N ASP A 757 17.46 9.93 -25.16
CA ASP A 757 18.66 9.67 -25.97
C ASP A 757 18.29 9.38 -27.43
N VAL A 758 17.22 8.59 -27.64
CA VAL A 758 16.75 8.27 -28.99
C VAL A 758 16.26 9.49 -29.71
N ILE A 759 15.47 10.37 -29.09
CA ILE A 759 14.93 11.56 -29.75
C ILE A 759 15.96 12.69 -29.89
N THR A 760 16.97 12.75 -28.99
CA THR A 760 17.99 13.82 -29.01
C THR A 760 19.12 13.49 -29.96
N ASP A 761 19.68 12.30 -29.86
CA ASP A 761 20.95 11.99 -30.49
C ASP A 761 20.82 11.03 -31.66
N LEU A 762 19.86 10.10 -31.63
CA LEU A 762 19.81 9.01 -32.61
C LEU A 762 18.78 9.23 -33.72
N GLU A 763 17.53 9.55 -33.38
CA GLU A 763 16.42 9.64 -34.33
C GLU A 763 15.57 10.92 -34.21
N PRO A 764 16.17 12.11 -34.07
CA PRO A 764 15.42 13.36 -33.92
C PRO A 764 14.50 13.68 -35.09
N GLU A 765 14.92 13.35 -36.29
CA GLU A 765 14.15 13.60 -37.54
C GLU A 765 12.96 12.61 -37.64
N LEU A 766 13.14 11.36 -37.26
CA LEU A 766 12.04 10.37 -37.17
C LEU A 766 11.01 10.79 -36.12
N PHE A 767 11.47 11.21 -34.94
CA PHE A 767 10.58 11.73 -33.89
C PHE A 767 9.74 12.89 -34.41
N LYS A 768 10.36 13.88 -35.03
CA LYS A 768 9.67 15.03 -35.63
C LYS A 768 8.67 14.61 -36.70
N ARG A 769 9.02 13.63 -37.53
CA ARG A 769 8.17 13.14 -38.61
C ARG A 769 6.93 12.39 -38.08
N VAL A 770 7.10 11.60 -37.04
CA VAL A 770 6.02 10.81 -36.44
C VAL A 770 5.13 11.67 -35.55
N THR A 771 5.72 12.50 -34.69
CA THR A 771 4.98 13.29 -33.70
C THR A 771 4.55 14.66 -34.23
N GLY A 772 5.32 15.26 -35.14
CA GLY A 772 5.14 16.62 -35.61
C GLY A 772 5.87 17.68 -34.77
N LEU A 773 6.57 17.29 -33.70
CA LEU A 773 7.34 18.17 -32.83
C LEU A 773 8.84 17.86 -32.91
N ASN A 774 9.68 18.89 -32.83
CA ASN A 774 11.09 18.66 -32.54
C ASN A 774 11.31 18.43 -31.04
N VAL A 775 12.46 17.90 -30.67
CA VAL A 775 12.79 17.52 -29.28
C VAL A 775 12.66 18.69 -28.30
N LYS A 776 13.23 19.84 -28.65
CA LYS A 776 13.22 21.05 -27.81
C LYS A 776 11.80 21.58 -27.54
N ASP A 777 10.90 21.46 -28.54
CA ASP A 777 9.51 21.85 -28.39
C ASP A 777 8.77 20.87 -27.50
N PHE A 778 9.06 19.57 -27.60
CA PHE A 778 8.48 18.54 -26.72
C PHE A 778 8.95 18.71 -25.26
N GLU A 779 10.25 18.89 -25.02
CA GLU A 779 10.80 19.18 -23.70
C GLU A 779 10.20 20.46 -23.08
N LEU A 780 9.99 21.48 -23.88
CA LEU A 780 9.34 22.71 -23.44
C LEU A 780 7.90 22.45 -22.99
N LEU A 781 7.14 21.65 -23.72
CA LEU A 781 5.77 21.29 -23.34
C LEU A 781 5.73 20.45 -22.06
N VAL A 782 6.68 19.56 -21.85
CA VAL A 782 6.84 18.81 -20.60
C VAL A 782 7.17 19.75 -19.45
N SER A 783 8.11 20.68 -19.61
CA SER A 783 8.48 21.67 -18.59
C SER A 783 7.35 22.62 -18.20
N LEU A 784 6.42 22.89 -19.12
CA LEU A 784 5.19 23.65 -18.86
C LEU A 784 4.06 22.80 -18.23
N ASN A 785 4.35 21.53 -17.98
CA ASN A 785 3.39 20.57 -17.41
C ASN A 785 2.17 20.27 -18.31
N VAL A 786 2.32 20.44 -19.64
CA VAL A 786 1.27 20.03 -20.60
C VAL A 786 1.20 18.52 -20.66
N PHE A 787 2.36 17.85 -20.61
CA PHE A 787 2.47 16.40 -20.51
C PHE A 787 2.98 16.00 -19.11
N ASN A 788 2.42 14.95 -18.56
CA ASN A 788 2.82 14.41 -17.27
C ASN A 788 4.04 13.50 -17.45
N GLU A 789 5.22 14.01 -17.13
CA GLU A 789 6.50 13.32 -17.32
C GLU A 789 6.54 11.98 -16.56
N GLY A 790 6.11 11.94 -15.31
CA GLY A 790 6.15 10.73 -14.48
C GLY A 790 5.29 9.61 -15.03
N LEU A 791 4.05 9.93 -15.46
CA LEU A 791 3.15 8.94 -16.06
C LEU A 791 3.60 8.51 -17.46
N MET A 792 4.20 9.41 -18.24
CA MET A 792 4.78 9.06 -19.53
C MET A 792 5.98 8.13 -19.37
N ASN A 793 6.86 8.40 -18.40
CA ASN A 793 7.97 7.50 -18.06
C ASN A 793 7.47 6.09 -17.68
N ASP A 794 6.47 6.00 -16.80
CA ASP A 794 5.86 4.73 -16.40
C ASP A 794 5.26 3.99 -17.63
N ALA A 795 4.57 4.70 -18.50
CA ALA A 795 3.97 4.12 -19.71
C ALA A 795 5.04 3.62 -20.70
N VAL A 796 6.13 4.37 -20.92
CA VAL A 796 7.27 3.95 -21.77
C VAL A 796 7.94 2.72 -21.19
N TYR A 797 8.24 2.74 -19.89
CA TYR A 797 8.91 1.64 -19.22
C TYR A 797 8.09 0.34 -19.31
N LYS A 798 6.79 0.40 -18.99
CA LYS A 798 5.89 -0.75 -19.07
C LYS A 798 5.74 -1.26 -20.51
N PHE A 799 5.63 -0.39 -21.46
CA PHE A 799 5.55 -0.76 -22.87
C PHE A 799 6.81 -1.52 -23.34
N LYS A 800 8.01 -1.04 -23.00
CA LYS A 800 9.26 -1.70 -23.33
C LYS A 800 9.40 -3.07 -22.67
N ARG A 801 9.10 -3.17 -21.39
CA ARG A 801 9.15 -4.47 -20.69
C ARG A 801 8.16 -5.49 -21.27
N TYR A 802 6.97 -5.08 -21.66
CA TYR A 802 6.03 -5.95 -22.34
C TYR A 802 6.56 -6.43 -23.69
N GLU A 803 7.14 -5.55 -24.48
CA GLU A 803 7.77 -5.94 -25.76
C GLU A 803 8.90 -6.95 -25.54
N ASP A 804 9.77 -6.73 -24.56
CA ASP A 804 10.85 -7.63 -24.20
C ASP A 804 10.32 -9.02 -23.82
N ALA A 805 9.31 -9.07 -22.96
CA ALA A 805 8.67 -10.33 -22.56
C ALA A 805 8.04 -11.06 -23.76
N SER A 806 7.34 -10.33 -24.65
CA SER A 806 6.72 -10.87 -25.85
C SER A 806 7.76 -11.39 -26.84
N LEU A 807 8.86 -10.67 -27.02
CA LEU A 807 9.95 -11.08 -27.92
C LEU A 807 10.71 -12.29 -27.37
N THR A 808 10.91 -12.36 -26.07
CA THR A 808 11.52 -13.53 -25.42
C THR A 808 10.66 -14.78 -25.63
N TYR A 809 9.32 -14.65 -25.51
CA TYR A 809 8.38 -15.75 -25.77
C TYR A 809 8.42 -16.23 -27.22
N THR A 810 8.58 -15.31 -28.19
CA THR A 810 8.70 -15.67 -29.62
C THR A 810 10.12 -16.13 -30.01
N GLY A 811 11.08 -16.13 -29.10
CA GLY A 811 12.47 -16.50 -29.35
C GLY A 811 13.24 -15.48 -30.18
N ILE A 812 12.73 -14.28 -30.33
CA ILE A 812 13.37 -13.16 -31.06
C ILE A 812 14.00 -12.23 -30.02
N ASP A 813 15.33 -12.17 -30.01
CA ASP A 813 16.11 -11.27 -29.19
C ASP A 813 16.39 -9.98 -29.96
N LYS A 814 15.68 -8.90 -29.63
CA LYS A 814 15.81 -7.61 -30.33
C LYS A 814 16.42 -6.51 -29.45
N HIS A 815 16.44 -6.70 -28.13
CA HIS A 815 16.86 -5.65 -27.21
C HIS A 815 18.14 -6.04 -26.49
N THR A 816 19.24 -5.35 -26.77
CA THR A 816 20.56 -5.58 -26.16
C THR A 816 21.05 -4.41 -25.32
N GLY A 817 20.25 -3.37 -25.17
CA GLY A 817 20.65 -2.13 -24.53
C GLY A 817 20.47 -2.09 -23.00
N GLU A 818 21.13 -1.15 -22.36
CA GLU A 818 21.24 -1.03 -20.90
C GLU A 818 20.24 0.00 -20.32
N ASN A 819 19.50 0.72 -21.18
CA ASN A 819 18.74 1.89 -20.79
C ASN A 819 17.27 1.79 -21.19
N VAL A 820 16.35 1.91 -20.22
CA VAL A 820 14.91 1.83 -20.43
C VAL A 820 14.21 3.02 -19.77
N GLY A 821 13.36 3.73 -20.50
CA GLY A 821 12.54 4.80 -19.95
C GLY A 821 12.48 6.06 -20.79
N LEU A 822 11.86 7.12 -20.26
CA LEU A 822 11.76 8.41 -20.89
C LEU A 822 12.96 9.26 -20.44
N TYR A 823 12.93 10.15 -19.56
CA TYR A 823 14.05 10.99 -19.13
C TYR A 823 14.86 10.30 -18.02
N ASN A 824 16.18 10.41 -18.03
CA ASN A 824 17.12 10.01 -16.96
C ASN A 824 16.81 8.66 -16.26
N THR A 825 16.03 7.80 -16.90
CA THR A 825 15.80 6.42 -16.44
C THR A 825 16.97 5.51 -16.85
N VAL A 826 18.01 6.11 -17.38
CA VAL A 826 19.22 5.48 -17.88
C VAL A 826 20.16 5.26 -16.72
N LEU A 827 20.37 4.01 -16.35
CA LEU A 827 21.54 3.63 -15.60
C LEU A 827 22.61 3.22 -16.61
N SER A 828 23.68 4.00 -16.75
CA SER A 828 24.85 3.52 -17.46
C SER A 828 25.42 2.29 -16.75
N ARG A 829 26.20 1.47 -17.45
CA ARG A 829 26.87 0.32 -16.84
C ARG A 829 27.78 0.74 -15.66
N GLU A 830 28.35 1.93 -15.74
CA GLU A 830 29.16 2.55 -14.70
C GLU A 830 28.31 2.93 -13.47
N ASP A 831 27.13 3.51 -13.68
CA ASP A 831 26.18 3.84 -12.61
C ASP A 831 25.64 2.58 -11.94
N TYR A 832 25.33 1.53 -12.70
CA TYR A 832 24.92 0.25 -12.16
C TYR A 832 26.03 -0.40 -11.31
N ASN A 833 27.28 -0.37 -11.79
CA ASN A 833 28.44 -0.91 -11.06
C ASN A 833 28.75 -0.08 -9.80
N ALA A 834 28.62 1.26 -9.89
CA ALA A 834 28.79 2.16 -8.73
C ALA A 834 27.70 1.94 -7.67
N MET A 835 26.44 1.71 -8.06
CA MET A 835 25.34 1.42 -7.14
C MET A 835 25.42 0.01 -6.54
N ALA A 836 25.96 -0.96 -7.28
CA ALA A 836 26.22 -2.32 -6.80
C ALA A 836 27.44 -2.42 -5.87
N GLY A 837 28.14 -1.31 -5.60
CA GLY A 837 29.31 -1.28 -4.70
C GLY A 837 30.55 -2.02 -5.23
N LYS A 838 30.65 -2.23 -6.54
CA LYS A 838 31.76 -2.95 -7.16
C LYS A 838 32.83 -1.99 -7.65
N THR A 839 33.85 -1.78 -6.82
CA THR A 839 35.19 -1.37 -7.28
C THR A 839 35.89 -2.60 -7.86
N GLU A 840 36.48 -2.43 -9.03
CA GLU A 840 37.29 -3.47 -9.69
C GLU A 840 38.36 -4.04 -8.71
N GLN A 841 38.14 -5.25 -8.21
CA GLN A 841 39.18 -6.07 -7.62
C GLN A 841 39.08 -7.51 -8.11
N SER A 842 40.17 -7.91 -8.79
CA SER A 842 40.67 -9.25 -9.11
C SER A 842 39.67 -10.40 -9.34
N ALA A 843 39.64 -10.86 -10.58
CA ALA A 843 38.98 -12.04 -11.10
C ALA A 843 39.47 -13.33 -10.41
N SER A 844 38.67 -13.93 -9.53
CA SER A 844 38.70 -15.38 -9.30
C SER A 844 37.45 -15.95 -8.58
N ASP A 845 36.60 -15.15 -7.89
CA ASP A 845 35.39 -15.67 -7.26
C ASP A 845 34.08 -14.94 -7.69
N ASP A 846 34.16 -13.96 -8.55
CA ASP A 846 33.06 -13.06 -8.98
C ASP A 846 32.18 -13.61 -10.14
N ALA A 847 32.44 -14.84 -10.59
CA ALA A 847 31.73 -15.42 -11.74
C ALA A 847 30.32 -15.95 -11.40
N ILE A 848 29.95 -16.08 -10.14
CA ILE A 848 28.70 -16.69 -9.70
C ILE A 848 27.88 -15.65 -8.92
N LEU A 849 26.77 -15.21 -9.51
CA LEU A 849 25.83 -14.31 -8.86
C LEU A 849 24.70 -15.13 -8.20
N ALA A 850 24.36 -14.82 -6.96
CA ALA A 850 23.25 -15.47 -6.27
C ALA A 850 21.90 -15.24 -6.98
N ASN A 851 21.77 -14.10 -7.66
CA ASN A 851 20.58 -13.80 -8.45
C ASN A 851 20.94 -12.86 -9.62
N VAL A 852 20.27 -13.03 -10.76
CA VAL A 852 20.46 -12.24 -11.98
C VAL A 852 19.08 -11.82 -12.48
N GLY A 853 18.97 -10.57 -12.92
CA GLY A 853 17.73 -10.05 -13.49
C GLY A 853 17.21 -10.93 -14.63
N TYR A 854 15.90 -11.09 -14.74
CA TYR A 854 15.25 -11.97 -15.73
C TYR A 854 15.68 -11.65 -17.17
N SER A 855 15.93 -10.38 -17.48
CA SER A 855 16.43 -9.94 -18.80
C SER A 855 17.81 -10.47 -19.18
N LEU A 856 18.63 -10.85 -18.20
CA LEU A 856 19.98 -11.38 -18.41
C LEU A 856 20.03 -12.91 -18.34
N ARG A 857 18.99 -13.56 -17.83
CA ARG A 857 18.86 -15.03 -17.76
C ARG A 857 18.75 -15.59 -19.17
N TYR A 858 19.55 -16.60 -19.46
CA TYR A 858 19.62 -17.25 -20.77
C TYR A 858 20.01 -16.33 -21.94
N ARG A 859 20.52 -15.11 -21.63
CA ARG A 859 21.08 -14.16 -22.61
C ARG A 859 22.57 -13.93 -22.37
N SER A 860 22.91 -13.60 -21.15
CA SER A 860 24.30 -13.39 -20.70
C SER A 860 24.67 -14.30 -19.55
N TYR A 861 23.68 -14.82 -18.84
CA TYR A 861 23.86 -15.68 -17.68
C TYR A 861 23.07 -16.99 -17.84
N LEU A 862 23.69 -18.08 -17.41
CA LEU A 862 23.05 -19.38 -17.31
C LEU A 862 22.92 -19.80 -15.83
N PRO A 863 21.84 -20.52 -15.47
CA PRO A 863 21.65 -21.00 -14.11
C PRO A 863 22.68 -22.07 -13.78
N LEU A 864 23.26 -21.99 -12.59
CA LEU A 864 24.17 -22.98 -12.02
C LEU A 864 23.38 -24.01 -11.21
N TYR A 865 23.64 -25.26 -11.47
CA TYR A 865 23.06 -26.40 -10.77
C TYR A 865 24.12 -27.42 -10.39
N SER A 866 23.89 -28.19 -9.31
CA SER A 866 24.61 -29.43 -9.08
C SER A 866 24.29 -30.43 -10.21
N LEU A 867 25.13 -31.43 -10.41
CA LEU A 867 24.92 -32.48 -11.41
C LEU A 867 23.55 -33.15 -11.28
N ARG A 868 23.12 -33.41 -10.05
CA ARG A 868 21.83 -33.99 -9.72
C ARG A 868 20.66 -33.05 -10.11
N ALA A 869 20.74 -31.78 -9.74
CA ALA A 869 19.70 -30.81 -10.05
C ALA A 869 19.59 -30.60 -11.57
N ALA A 870 20.72 -30.48 -12.28
CA ALA A 870 20.75 -30.33 -13.72
C ALA A 870 20.10 -31.51 -14.46
N CYS A 871 20.32 -32.76 -13.99
CA CYS A 871 19.63 -33.92 -14.52
C CYS A 871 18.11 -33.87 -14.31
N GLY A 872 17.66 -33.41 -13.15
CA GLY A 872 16.24 -33.20 -12.88
C GLY A 872 15.60 -32.16 -13.77
N VAL A 873 16.25 -30.98 -13.92
CA VAL A 873 15.77 -29.86 -14.73
C VAL A 873 15.74 -30.21 -16.22
N LEU A 874 16.85 -30.74 -16.76
CA LEU A 874 16.96 -31.01 -18.19
C LEU A 874 16.32 -32.33 -18.62
N GLY A 875 16.34 -33.35 -17.73
CA GLY A 875 15.82 -34.71 -18.05
C GLY A 875 14.32 -34.82 -17.78
N GLU A 876 13.92 -34.53 -16.56
CA GLU A 876 12.55 -34.77 -16.09
C GLU A 876 11.67 -33.49 -16.12
N GLY A 877 12.25 -32.33 -16.47
CA GLY A 877 11.52 -31.06 -16.49
C GLY A 877 11.16 -30.55 -15.09
N ARG A 878 11.92 -30.98 -14.06
CA ARG A 878 11.70 -30.50 -12.69
C ARG A 878 12.06 -29.00 -12.58
N ASP A 879 11.23 -28.24 -11.92
CA ASP A 879 11.53 -26.85 -11.59
C ASP A 879 12.33 -26.81 -10.27
N VAL A 880 13.65 -26.64 -10.40
CA VAL A 880 14.59 -26.57 -9.28
C VAL A 880 15.24 -25.20 -9.31
N ALA A 881 15.24 -24.49 -8.18
CA ALA A 881 15.91 -23.21 -8.08
C ALA A 881 17.43 -23.37 -8.32
N PRO A 882 18.06 -22.52 -9.16
CA PRO A 882 19.50 -22.55 -9.37
C PRO A 882 20.25 -22.13 -8.11
N GLU A 883 21.42 -22.75 -7.91
CA GLU A 883 22.37 -22.37 -6.85
C GLU A 883 22.95 -20.97 -7.06
N GLY A 884 22.95 -20.49 -8.30
CA GLY A 884 23.42 -19.18 -8.72
C GLY A 884 23.33 -19.02 -10.23
N TRP A 885 23.85 -17.92 -10.72
CA TRP A 885 23.90 -17.57 -12.14
C TRP A 885 25.32 -17.25 -12.56
N VAL A 886 25.75 -17.87 -13.65
CA VAL A 886 27.12 -17.75 -14.16
C VAL A 886 27.11 -16.99 -15.49
N LYS A 887 27.97 -16.00 -15.62
CA LYS A 887 28.14 -15.24 -16.87
C LYS A 887 28.73 -16.17 -17.93
N ALA A 888 28.02 -16.32 -19.06
CA ALA A 888 28.34 -17.29 -20.08
C ALA A 888 28.91 -16.62 -21.33
N GLU A 889 30.11 -16.02 -21.20
CA GLU A 889 30.78 -15.30 -22.28
C GLU A 889 31.39 -16.24 -23.34
N GLY A 890 31.28 -15.83 -24.61
CA GLY A 890 31.91 -16.53 -25.74
C GLY A 890 31.29 -17.88 -26.09
N ILE A 891 30.00 -18.10 -25.70
CA ILE A 891 29.26 -19.36 -25.96
C ILE A 891 28.37 -19.23 -27.21
N GLY A 892 28.15 -18.02 -27.69
CA GLY A 892 27.16 -17.75 -28.73
C GLY A 892 25.77 -17.55 -28.14
N LYS A 893 24.74 -17.91 -28.87
CA LYS A 893 23.35 -17.72 -28.43
C LYS A 893 22.99 -18.68 -27.29
N LEU A 894 22.65 -18.12 -26.13
CA LEU A 894 22.18 -18.88 -24.96
C LEU A 894 20.67 -19.11 -25.08
N ASP A 895 20.17 -20.19 -24.48
CA ASP A 895 18.74 -20.49 -24.38
C ASP A 895 18.42 -21.35 -23.15
N ASN A 896 17.15 -21.57 -22.87
CA ASN A 896 16.68 -22.31 -21.70
C ASN A 896 16.97 -23.85 -21.74
N THR A 897 17.56 -24.32 -22.81
CA THR A 897 18.06 -25.70 -22.89
C THR A 897 19.48 -25.85 -22.35
N MET A 898 20.10 -24.73 -21.94
CA MET A 898 21.48 -24.67 -21.45
C MET A 898 21.49 -24.36 -19.95
N VAL A 899 22.34 -25.04 -19.21
CA VAL A 899 22.62 -24.79 -17.80
C VAL A 899 24.12 -24.93 -17.54
N VAL A 900 24.58 -24.37 -16.44
CA VAL A 900 25.94 -24.58 -15.94
C VAL A 900 25.92 -25.64 -14.85
N VAL A 901 26.87 -26.56 -14.87
CA VAL A 901 27.10 -27.51 -13.79
C VAL A 901 28.53 -27.40 -13.30
N ARG A 902 28.75 -27.62 -12.03
CA ARG A 902 30.10 -27.71 -11.46
C ARG A 902 30.58 -29.14 -11.61
N ALA A 903 31.75 -29.30 -12.19
CA ALA A 903 32.40 -30.63 -12.27
C ALA A 903 32.83 -31.08 -10.86
N GLU A 904 32.64 -32.37 -10.59
CA GLU A 904 33.03 -32.98 -9.32
C GLU A 904 34.00 -34.14 -9.62
N GLY A 905 35.16 -34.11 -8.95
CA GLY A 905 36.23 -35.13 -9.08
C GLY A 905 37.11 -34.96 -10.33
N ASP A 906 38.18 -35.67 -10.38
CA ASP A 906 39.29 -35.59 -11.34
C ASP A 906 39.19 -36.58 -12.53
N SER A 907 38.10 -37.32 -12.64
CA SER A 907 37.92 -38.38 -13.66
C SER A 907 37.87 -37.88 -15.10
N MET A 908 37.71 -36.61 -15.32
CA MET A 908 37.68 -35.98 -16.65
C MET A 908 38.91 -35.12 -16.93
N GLU A 909 39.93 -35.15 -16.06
CA GLU A 909 41.23 -34.52 -16.32
C GLU A 909 41.97 -35.14 -17.53
N PRO A 910 42.77 -34.38 -18.27
CA PRO A 910 43.08 -32.94 -18.10
C PRO A 910 42.09 -32.02 -18.83
N THR A 911 40.98 -32.50 -19.32
CA THR A 911 40.02 -31.72 -20.11
C THR A 911 39.06 -30.91 -19.25
N ILE A 912 38.65 -31.43 -18.09
CA ILE A 912 37.81 -30.79 -17.10
C ILE A 912 38.41 -31.12 -15.73
N HIS A 913 38.71 -30.09 -14.96
CA HIS A 913 39.26 -30.20 -13.60
C HIS A 913 38.16 -30.18 -12.55
N ASP A 914 38.47 -30.65 -11.36
CA ASP A 914 37.55 -30.56 -10.24
C ASP A 914 37.17 -29.08 -9.95
N GLY A 915 35.87 -28.81 -9.82
CA GLY A 915 35.36 -27.47 -9.62
C GLY A 915 35.10 -26.66 -10.89
N ASP A 916 35.51 -27.09 -12.08
CA ASP A 916 35.27 -26.39 -13.33
C ASP A 916 33.78 -26.18 -13.61
N LEU A 917 33.45 -25.00 -14.14
CA LEU A 917 32.07 -24.65 -14.55
C LEU A 917 31.85 -25.11 -16.00
N CYS A 918 30.98 -26.10 -16.16
CA CYS A 918 30.69 -26.72 -17.45
C CYS A 918 29.31 -26.28 -17.95
N VAL A 919 29.26 -25.64 -19.11
CA VAL A 919 27.99 -25.39 -19.81
C VAL A 919 27.54 -26.65 -20.52
N VAL A 920 26.39 -27.15 -20.13
CA VAL A 920 25.76 -28.34 -20.75
C VAL A 920 24.45 -27.96 -21.43
N ARG A 921 24.15 -28.61 -22.55
CA ARG A 921 22.92 -28.40 -23.30
C ARG A 921 22.08 -29.65 -23.33
N LYS A 922 20.78 -29.53 -23.12
CA LYS A 922 19.81 -30.65 -23.19
C LYS A 922 19.93 -31.41 -24.50
N VAL A 923 19.89 -32.74 -24.43
CA VAL A 923 19.90 -33.58 -25.63
C VAL A 923 18.59 -33.44 -26.40
N GLY A 924 18.67 -33.20 -27.70
CA GLY A 924 17.60 -33.35 -28.67
C GLY A 924 17.75 -34.68 -29.40
N GLY A 925 16.88 -35.05 -30.32
CA GLY A 925 17.08 -36.24 -31.12
C GLY A 925 18.40 -36.20 -31.91
N GLY A 926 19.39 -37.09 -31.61
CA GLY A 926 20.66 -37.06 -32.27
C GLY A 926 21.63 -38.15 -31.75
N ASN A 927 22.79 -38.34 -32.45
CA ASN A 927 23.84 -39.23 -31.98
C ASN A 927 24.94 -38.43 -31.26
N TYR A 928 25.13 -38.69 -29.97
CA TYR A 928 26.10 -38.02 -29.11
C TYR A 928 27.35 -38.84 -28.85
N ALA A 929 27.64 -39.83 -29.71
CA ALA A 929 28.86 -40.61 -29.61
C ALA A 929 30.11 -39.71 -29.71
N ASP A 930 31.12 -39.97 -28.92
CA ASP A 930 32.38 -39.25 -28.76
C ASP A 930 32.26 -37.86 -28.10
N GLN A 931 31.08 -37.46 -27.63
CA GLN A 931 30.90 -36.25 -26.86
C GLN A 931 30.95 -36.54 -25.35
N ILE A 932 31.33 -35.52 -24.57
CA ILE A 932 31.17 -35.54 -23.12
C ILE A 932 29.70 -35.27 -22.81
N VAL A 933 29.09 -36.15 -22.03
CA VAL A 933 27.67 -36.09 -21.69
C VAL A 933 27.43 -36.03 -20.19
N LEU A 934 26.36 -35.36 -19.79
CA LEU A 934 25.79 -35.48 -18.45
C LEU A 934 24.80 -36.66 -18.49
N ALA A 935 25.11 -37.69 -17.72
CA ALA A 935 24.33 -38.92 -17.69
C ALA A 935 23.85 -39.24 -16.27
N GLN A 936 22.64 -39.76 -16.18
CA GLN A 936 22.06 -40.34 -14.97
C GLN A 936 22.10 -41.84 -15.05
N ARG A 937 22.61 -42.48 -14.01
CA ARG A 937 22.58 -43.98 -13.87
C ARG A 937 21.29 -44.38 -13.18
N ASN A 938 20.62 -45.39 -13.73
CA ASN A 938 19.37 -45.95 -13.18
C ASN A 938 19.62 -47.29 -12.42
N ASP A 939 20.86 -47.79 -12.41
CA ASP A 939 21.21 -49.00 -11.69
C ASP A 939 21.37 -48.71 -10.16
N LYS A 940 20.93 -49.69 -9.34
CA LYS A 940 20.95 -49.58 -7.87
C LYS A 940 22.32 -49.73 -7.22
N SER A 941 23.40 -49.88 -7.97
CA SER A 941 24.74 -50.01 -7.45
C SER A 941 25.35 -48.61 -7.18
N SER A 942 25.12 -48.10 -6.01
CA SER A 942 25.85 -46.94 -5.46
C SER A 942 27.22 -47.40 -4.93
N ASP A 943 28.14 -47.63 -5.82
CA ASP A 943 29.53 -47.83 -5.46
C ASP A 943 30.20 -46.43 -5.35
N PRO A 944 30.71 -46.01 -4.19
CA PRO A 944 31.35 -44.71 -4.03
C PRO A 944 32.60 -44.52 -4.92
N GLU A 945 33.28 -45.60 -5.31
CA GLU A 945 34.43 -45.55 -6.23
C GLU A 945 34.07 -45.32 -7.69
N SER A 946 32.81 -45.53 -8.10
CA SER A 946 32.33 -45.36 -9.48
C SER A 946 31.66 -43.99 -9.78
N GLY A 947 31.72 -43.05 -8.87
CA GLY A 947 31.37 -41.61 -9.13
C GLY A 947 29.88 -41.27 -9.02
N GLY A 948 29.07 -42.03 -8.29
CA GLY A 948 27.68 -41.62 -7.96
C GLY A 948 26.65 -41.85 -9.09
N ALA A 949 25.40 -41.39 -8.86
CA ALA A 949 24.28 -41.60 -9.78
C ALA A 949 24.26 -40.61 -10.96
N TYR A 950 25.04 -39.51 -10.91
CA TYR A 950 25.07 -38.44 -11.91
C TYR A 950 26.49 -38.14 -12.33
N LEU A 951 26.79 -38.29 -13.62
CA LEU A 951 28.15 -38.36 -14.13
C LEU A 951 28.36 -37.45 -15.35
N LEU A 952 29.52 -36.75 -15.38
CA LEU A 952 30.09 -36.21 -16.62
C LEU A 952 31.13 -37.24 -17.17
N LYS A 953 30.88 -37.84 -18.32
CA LYS A 953 31.74 -38.84 -18.95
C LYS A 953 31.68 -38.72 -20.48
N LYS A 954 32.68 -39.20 -21.18
CA LYS A 954 32.68 -39.32 -22.63
C LYS A 954 31.88 -40.53 -23.07
N LEU A 955 30.83 -40.31 -23.92
CA LEU A 955 30.03 -41.38 -24.47
C LEU A 955 30.77 -42.03 -25.64
N VAL A 956 31.16 -43.30 -25.54
CA VAL A 956 31.87 -44.01 -26.59
C VAL A 956 31.06 -45.22 -27.05
N LYS A 957 30.87 -45.36 -28.38
CA LYS A 957 30.29 -46.55 -29.00
C LYS A 957 31.38 -47.43 -29.60
N LYS A 958 31.46 -48.69 -29.18
CA LYS A 958 32.44 -49.68 -29.66
C LYS A 958 31.70 -50.92 -30.16
N GLY A 959 31.31 -50.94 -31.45
CA GLY A 959 30.40 -51.96 -32.00
C GLY A 959 29.01 -51.80 -31.38
N ASP A 960 28.45 -52.91 -30.87
CA ASP A 960 27.14 -52.88 -30.18
C ASP A 960 27.19 -52.46 -28.69
N LYS A 961 28.39 -52.14 -28.16
CA LYS A 961 28.56 -51.77 -26.75
C LYS A 961 28.67 -50.25 -26.63
N THR A 962 27.91 -49.70 -25.70
CA THR A 962 28.01 -48.29 -25.26
C THR A 962 28.81 -48.24 -23.96
N LEU A 963 29.76 -47.32 -23.86
CA LEU A 963 30.62 -47.11 -22.70
C LEU A 963 30.57 -45.64 -22.31
N LEU A 964 30.56 -45.37 -21.00
CA LEU A 964 30.87 -44.06 -20.43
C LEU A 964 32.35 -44.09 -20.03
N ARG A 965 33.15 -43.30 -20.74
CA ARG A 965 34.61 -43.25 -20.58
C ARG A 965 35.04 -42.06 -19.79
N SER A 966 35.89 -42.26 -18.77
CA SER A 966 36.67 -41.22 -18.14
C SER A 966 37.81 -40.77 -19.07
N ILE A 967 38.16 -39.47 -19.04
CA ILE A 967 39.32 -38.99 -19.82
C ILE A 967 40.59 -39.28 -19.04
N ASN A 968 40.53 -39.19 -17.73
CA ASN A 968 41.61 -39.65 -16.85
C ASN A 968 41.72 -41.19 -16.91
N HIS A 969 42.90 -41.69 -17.34
CA HIS A 969 43.16 -43.10 -17.53
C HIS A 969 43.25 -43.92 -16.25
N GLU A 970 43.31 -43.28 -15.09
CA GLU A 970 43.27 -43.96 -13.78
C GLU A 970 41.88 -44.52 -13.47
N TYR A 971 40.85 -44.11 -14.18
CA TYR A 971 39.47 -44.54 -14.01
C TYR A 971 39.00 -45.46 -15.10
N SER A 972 38.37 -46.58 -14.73
CA SER A 972 37.86 -47.60 -15.66
C SER A 972 36.64 -47.11 -16.44
N ASP A 973 36.48 -47.59 -17.69
CA ASP A 973 35.29 -47.38 -18.50
C ASP A 973 34.07 -48.03 -17.83
N ILE A 974 32.93 -47.33 -17.76
CA ILE A 974 31.65 -47.87 -17.27
C ILE A 974 30.88 -48.46 -18.44
N ALA A 975 30.69 -49.77 -18.44
CA ALA A 975 29.93 -50.47 -19.48
C ALA A 975 28.41 -50.29 -19.28
N VAL A 976 27.70 -49.94 -20.34
CA VAL A 976 26.23 -49.84 -20.35
C VAL A 976 25.70 -51.16 -20.90
N GLU A 977 25.20 -52.02 -20.00
CA GLU A 977 24.72 -53.35 -20.39
C GLU A 977 23.34 -53.37 -21.04
N ARG A 978 22.48 -52.43 -20.65
CA ARG A 978 21.15 -52.23 -21.21
C ARG A 978 20.89 -50.73 -21.52
N ASN A 979 20.13 -50.49 -22.56
CA ASN A 979 19.79 -49.09 -22.96
C ASN A 979 19.03 -48.28 -21.88
N ASN A 980 18.48 -48.96 -20.86
CA ASN A 980 17.79 -48.32 -19.75
C ASN A 980 18.68 -48.10 -18.49
N ASP A 981 19.94 -48.56 -18.51
CA ASP A 981 20.82 -48.41 -17.33
C ASP A 981 21.36 -46.99 -17.17
N ILE A 982 21.35 -46.21 -18.25
CA ILE A 982 21.71 -44.81 -18.25
C ILE A 982 20.71 -43.96 -19.04
N ALA A 983 20.46 -42.75 -18.59
CA ALA A 983 19.78 -41.70 -19.34
C ALA A 983 20.77 -40.55 -19.61
N VAL A 984 21.12 -40.34 -20.89
CA VAL A 984 21.88 -39.15 -21.29
C VAL A 984 20.93 -37.95 -21.32
N VAL A 985 21.20 -36.98 -20.49
CA VAL A 985 20.30 -35.81 -20.26
C VAL A 985 20.77 -34.57 -21.01
N ALA A 986 22.09 -34.35 -21.03
CA ALA A 986 22.69 -33.21 -21.71
C ALA A 986 24.09 -33.57 -22.25
N TYR A 987 24.63 -32.75 -23.13
CA TYR A 987 26.03 -32.86 -23.61
C TYR A 987 26.80 -31.58 -23.29
N LEU A 988 28.10 -31.71 -23.09
CA LEU A 988 29.00 -30.59 -22.82
C LEU A 988 29.06 -29.69 -24.06
N HIS A 989 28.73 -28.42 -23.86
CA HIS A 989 28.82 -27.40 -24.89
C HIS A 989 30.15 -26.62 -24.79
N LYS A 990 30.56 -26.24 -23.57
CA LYS A 990 31.81 -25.52 -23.31
C LYS A 990 32.20 -25.63 -21.84
N VAL A 991 33.49 -25.62 -21.53
CA VAL A 991 34.02 -25.40 -20.19
C VAL A 991 34.31 -23.92 -20.06
N LEU A 992 33.77 -23.29 -19.02
CA LEU A 992 34.04 -21.89 -18.66
C LEU A 992 35.28 -21.94 -17.78
N ASN A 993 36.43 -21.61 -18.32
CA ASN A 993 37.66 -21.49 -17.49
C ASN A 993 37.47 -20.25 -16.60
N GLY A 994 37.71 -20.43 -15.28
CA GLY A 994 37.69 -19.37 -14.30
C GLY A 994 38.74 -18.28 -14.55
#